data_30d4ce18fd45640c0b7b4f29939dda56
#
_entry.id   30d4ce18fd45640c0b7b4f29939dda56
#
_cell.length_a   1.000
_cell.length_b   1.000
_cell.length_c   1.000
_cell.angle_alpha   90.00
_cell.angle_beta   90.00
_cell.angle_gamma   90.00
#
_symmetry.space_group_name_H-M   'P 1'
#
loop_
_entity.id
_entity.type
_entity.pdbx_description
1 polymer ?
#
loop_
_entity_poly.entity_id
_entity_poly.type
_entity_poly.pdbx_seq_one_letter_code
_entity_poly.pdbx_strand_id
1 'polypeptide(L)'
;MSYERLFRPNPLLRCLGGVLLIASFSTLAREYRFSPSSLEGDMLAQQDIDLSLFSKSNAQLPGTYSSRVQVNERRLSTTNIAYVSSPEGSLIPQLTPDMLRAWGIAIDQYPALLALPANKALPKDISNYIPQASARLDFSTMTLALSIPQAALSGTGRDYIDPSRWDDGVPVLFSDYAFSGSKNQDSGDNSATSQYLNLRTGANLGGWRVRNYSTWSNSESENLWENINTFLQHDVDGLKAQFTAGESNTRGEVFDSLQYRGVNLASDEEMLPYSQRGYAPVIRGIASSNAEVSVRQNGYLIYQQNVAPGAFEIDDLYSTTNSGDLDVTVKEADGTEHHFTQPYSSIAVMLRPGRMKYEMTAGRYRAESGSDQKEPDFFQGSMIYGLNNLLTWFGGLTLSKDYNAANTGAGLALGPLGSLSADVTMADTRLDDNSQHTGQSWRLLYTGKLDSTDTNFSLGSYRYSSRGYYSFADANQKHDSHEDDLQFRYNKRNRIQASVSQTVAGVSLYLNGYQQDYWGTSKKERSLSLGFNTVVAGTSYHIAYTYSKTNGDESDRMVSLGFSIPLARWLPRAWSSYNISNTKNGYTRQNVGLNGTLLEDERLSYSLQQSHSNHDGEDISSVYGSYRSQYANLTAGYYASTDHSQQLNYGISGGIVAHPQGITLTQPLGSQFAIVNANDASGVRFLNQRGIQTDWQGNAVIPSLTPYQENNIRIDTSSLPENVDSSDTAITVIPSRNAAVLARFDAHTGYRMLVTLKRPNGLPVPFGAIATSSDPVMSGIVDETGTVYLAGIGETAQITVKWGNGTGQQCRASITQLSANQTESPNGIRSVSELCQQE
;
A
#
# COMPACT_ATOMS: atom_id res chain seq x y z
N MET A 1 -34.23 35.05 31.46
CA MET A 1 -33.54 36.25 32.02
C MET A 1 -32.49 36.63 31.07
N SER A 2 -32.71 37.70 30.40
CA SER A 2 -31.98 38.40 29.37
C SER A 2 -30.64 38.97 29.86
N TYR A 3 -29.60 38.92 28.97
CA TYR A 3 -28.62 39.98 28.88
C TYR A 3 -28.05 40.07 27.46
N GLU A 4 -28.72 40.91 26.67
CA GLU A 4 -28.08 41.59 25.52
C GLU A 4 -27.09 42.64 26.04
N ARG A 5 -25.91 42.70 25.52
CA ARG A 5 -25.04 43.91 25.54
C ARG A 5 -24.53 44.23 24.15
N LEU A 6 -25.11 45.26 23.60
CA LEU A 6 -24.70 46.04 22.44
C LEU A 6 -23.22 46.45 22.53
N PHE A 7 -22.46 46.18 21.50
CA PHE A 7 -21.21 46.83 21.18
C PHE A 7 -21.49 47.97 20.18
N ARG A 8 -21.41 49.21 20.64
CA ARG A 8 -21.35 50.40 19.77
C ARG A 8 -19.91 50.55 19.25
N PRO A 9 -19.62 50.70 17.97
CA PRO A 9 -18.29 51.01 17.48
C PRO A 9 -17.92 52.47 17.67
N ASN A 10 -16.74 52.69 18.25
CA ASN A 10 -16.16 54.01 18.54
C ASN A 10 -15.77 54.73 17.22
N PRO A 11 -16.11 56.02 17.02
CA PRO A 11 -15.86 56.71 15.77
C PRO A 11 -14.38 57.04 15.49
N LEU A 12 -13.46 56.77 16.40
CA LEU A 12 -12.02 57.00 16.23
C LEU A 12 -11.29 55.97 15.35
N LEU A 13 -11.94 54.84 14.98
CA LEU A 13 -11.35 53.82 14.10
C LEU A 13 -11.54 54.08 12.61
N ARG A 14 -12.31 55.14 12.21
CA ARG A 14 -12.53 55.50 10.79
C ARG A 14 -11.48 56.44 10.20
N CYS A 15 -10.61 57.07 11.01
CA CYS A 15 -9.53 57.94 10.54
C CYS A 15 -8.18 57.26 10.35
N LEU A 16 -7.97 56.01 10.84
CA LEU A 16 -6.71 55.27 10.65
C LEU A 16 -6.68 54.38 9.39
N GLY A 17 -7.82 54.16 8.74
CA GLY A 17 -7.91 53.36 7.49
C GLY A 17 -7.57 54.13 6.22
N GLY A 18 -7.39 55.45 6.28
CA GLY A 18 -7.20 56.33 5.11
C GLY A 18 -5.75 56.70 4.79
N VAL A 19 -4.77 56.37 5.65
CA VAL A 19 -3.37 56.80 5.50
C VAL A 19 -2.43 55.66 5.11
N LEU A 20 -2.90 54.40 5.06
CA LEU A 20 -2.08 53.25 4.72
C LEU A 20 -2.14 52.83 3.24
N LEU A 21 -2.73 53.64 2.36
CA LEU A 21 -2.90 53.33 0.94
C LEU A 21 -2.03 54.15 -0.02
N ILE A 22 -1.04 54.90 0.46
CA ILE A 22 -0.06 55.59 -0.41
C ILE A 22 1.35 55.38 0.16
N ALA A 23 1.86 54.18 0.12
CA ALA A 23 3.29 53.92 0.10
C ALA A 23 3.56 52.66 -0.73
N SER A 24 3.33 52.76 -2.01
CA SER A 24 4.02 51.93 -2.99
C SER A 24 5.49 52.32 -2.92
N PHE A 25 6.23 51.69 -2.01
CA PHE A 25 7.67 51.73 -2.08
C PHE A 25 8.08 50.97 -3.34
N SER A 26 8.46 51.73 -4.36
CA SER A 26 9.32 51.22 -5.42
C SER A 26 10.53 50.63 -4.70
N THR A 27 10.62 49.31 -4.62
CA THR A 27 11.84 48.62 -4.24
C THR A 27 12.87 48.90 -5.34
N LEU A 28 13.58 50.02 -5.21
CA LEU A 28 14.82 50.25 -5.95
C LEU A 28 15.74 49.10 -5.58
N ALA A 29 16.13 48.33 -6.57
CA ALA A 29 17.14 47.27 -6.43
C ALA A 29 18.37 47.91 -5.80
N ARG A 30 18.65 47.54 -4.56
CA ARG A 30 19.88 48.00 -3.87
C ARG A 30 21.06 47.30 -4.51
N GLU A 31 21.90 48.10 -5.18
CA GLU A 31 23.19 47.64 -5.66
C GLU A 31 24.15 47.56 -4.47
N TYR A 32 24.63 46.36 -4.15
CA TYR A 32 25.63 46.14 -3.10
C TYR A 32 27.01 46.23 -3.74
N ARG A 33 27.87 47.07 -3.16
CA ARG A 33 29.28 47.15 -3.56
C ARG A 33 30.11 46.40 -2.56
N PHE A 34 30.70 45.30 -2.98
CA PHE A 34 31.66 44.54 -2.21
C PHE A 34 33.08 44.98 -2.62
N SER A 35 33.92 45.31 -1.63
CA SER A 35 35.33 45.56 -1.89
C SER A 35 36.08 44.22 -1.91
N PRO A 36 36.94 43.96 -2.92
CA PRO A 36 37.78 42.75 -2.92
C PRO A 36 38.63 42.61 -1.63
N SER A 37 38.97 43.72 -1.01
CA SER A 37 39.71 43.78 0.26
C SER A 37 38.91 43.36 1.49
N SER A 38 37.62 43.16 1.36
CA SER A 38 36.73 42.63 2.43
C SER A 38 36.63 41.12 2.45
N LEU A 39 37.22 40.41 1.50
CA LEU A 39 37.33 38.94 1.50
C LEU A 39 38.50 38.55 2.41
N GLU A 40 38.24 37.74 3.42
CA GLU A 40 39.30 37.10 4.23
C GLU A 40 40.05 36.10 3.33
N GLY A 41 41.29 36.33 3.05
CA GLY A 41 42.15 35.49 2.25
C GLY A 41 43.43 36.21 1.75
N ASP A 42 44.38 35.45 1.23
CA ASP A 42 45.70 35.96 0.78
C ASP A 42 45.55 36.97 -0.38
N MET A 43 46.21 38.10 -0.29
CA MET A 43 46.10 39.26 -1.20
C MET A 43 46.33 38.90 -2.69
N LEU A 44 47.01 37.81 -2.99
CA LEU A 44 47.27 37.38 -4.40
C LEU A 44 46.08 36.64 -5.04
N ALA A 45 45.24 36.07 -4.24
CA ALA A 45 44.05 35.36 -4.73
C ALA A 45 42.83 36.30 -4.95
N GLN A 46 42.89 37.51 -4.41
CA GLN A 46 41.78 38.47 -4.44
C GLN A 46 41.68 39.27 -5.77
N GLN A 47 42.73 39.29 -6.59
CA GLN A 47 42.76 40.15 -7.78
C GLN A 47 41.94 39.63 -8.97
N ASP A 48 41.53 38.39 -8.97
CA ASP A 48 40.84 37.77 -10.13
C ASP A 48 39.34 37.38 -9.85
N ILE A 49 38.77 37.81 -8.72
CA ILE A 49 37.39 37.48 -8.40
C ILE A 49 36.46 38.57 -8.94
N ASP A 50 35.62 38.22 -9.90
CA ASP A 50 34.56 39.10 -10.41
C ASP A 50 33.41 39.22 -9.40
N LEU A 51 33.46 40.24 -8.55
CA LEU A 51 32.45 40.56 -7.55
C LEU A 51 31.20 41.23 -8.13
N SER A 52 31.19 41.57 -9.40
CA SER A 52 30.03 42.21 -10.08
C SER A 52 28.76 41.35 -10.01
N LEU A 53 28.94 40.02 -9.95
CA LEU A 53 27.83 39.07 -9.79
C LEU A 53 27.13 39.20 -8.41
N PHE A 54 27.83 39.61 -7.38
CA PHE A 54 27.26 39.78 -6.04
C PHE A 54 26.73 41.20 -5.78
N SER A 55 26.94 42.13 -6.71
CA SER A 55 26.50 43.53 -6.55
C SER A 55 24.98 43.69 -6.69
N LYS A 56 24.29 42.73 -7.31
CA LYS A 56 22.83 42.74 -7.44
C LYS A 56 22.21 41.69 -6.50
N SER A 57 21.24 42.07 -5.74
CA SER A 57 20.43 41.13 -4.98
C SER A 57 19.73 40.20 -5.96
N ASN A 58 20.04 38.93 -5.93
CA ASN A 58 19.54 37.85 -6.82
C ASN A 58 20.35 37.61 -8.11
N ALA A 59 21.53 38.21 -8.33
CA ALA A 59 22.39 37.81 -9.47
C ALA A 59 23.01 36.45 -9.22
N GLN A 60 22.70 35.49 -10.07
CA GLN A 60 23.16 34.11 -9.96
C GLN A 60 23.64 33.62 -11.32
N LEU A 61 24.63 32.73 -11.31
CA LEU A 61 25.18 32.19 -12.54
C LEU A 61 24.16 31.34 -13.30
N PRO A 62 24.04 31.53 -14.63
CA PRO A 62 23.26 30.63 -15.46
C PRO A 62 23.90 29.25 -15.44
N GLY A 63 23.07 28.21 -15.49
CA GLY A 63 23.54 26.83 -15.46
C GLY A 63 22.41 25.83 -15.30
N THR A 64 22.74 24.56 -15.18
CA THR A 64 21.77 23.52 -14.88
C THR A 64 21.79 23.21 -13.38
N TYR A 65 20.67 23.39 -12.74
CA TYR A 65 20.51 23.17 -11.32
C TYR A 65 19.48 22.09 -11.03
N SER A 66 19.77 21.26 -10.03
CA SER A 66 18.82 20.30 -9.50
C SER A 66 17.79 21.06 -8.65
N SER A 67 16.59 21.23 -9.19
CA SER A 67 15.55 22.07 -8.62
C SER A 67 14.35 21.24 -8.20
N ARG A 68 13.85 21.52 -6.99
CA ARG A 68 12.56 21.00 -6.52
C ARG A 68 11.42 21.70 -7.25
N VAL A 69 10.62 20.96 -7.97
CA VAL A 69 9.48 21.50 -8.72
C VAL A 69 8.23 21.49 -7.85
N GLN A 70 7.56 22.64 -7.77
CA GLN A 70 6.27 22.79 -7.12
C GLN A 70 5.27 23.40 -8.11
N VAL A 71 4.07 22.81 -8.22
CA VAL A 71 2.95 23.35 -8.97
C VAL A 71 1.82 23.64 -7.99
N ASN A 72 1.43 24.92 -7.87
CA ASN A 72 0.41 25.39 -6.92
C ASN A 72 0.67 24.86 -5.49
N GLU A 73 1.92 25.06 -4.99
CA GLU A 73 2.41 24.61 -3.67
C GLU A 73 2.55 23.10 -3.49
N ARG A 74 2.11 22.30 -4.46
CA ARG A 74 2.29 20.85 -4.46
C ARG A 74 3.70 20.51 -4.94
N ARG A 75 4.47 19.79 -4.13
CA ARG A 75 5.77 19.23 -4.53
C ARG A 75 5.54 18.08 -5.50
N LEU A 76 6.25 18.10 -6.63
CA LEU A 76 6.15 17.03 -7.65
C LEU A 76 7.41 16.17 -7.67
N SER A 77 8.56 16.76 -8.00
CA SER A 77 9.82 16.02 -8.19
C SER A 77 11.01 16.95 -8.02
N THR A 78 12.18 16.38 -7.92
CA THR A 78 13.44 17.09 -8.10
C THR A 78 13.94 16.79 -9.52
N THR A 79 14.19 17.83 -10.30
CA THR A 79 14.54 17.70 -11.72
C THR A 79 15.68 18.66 -12.07
N ASN A 80 16.61 18.22 -12.90
CA ASN A 80 17.67 19.09 -13.42
C ASN A 80 17.08 20.03 -14.48
N ILE A 81 17.09 21.33 -14.20
CA ILE A 81 16.52 22.37 -15.05
C ILE A 81 17.62 23.36 -15.43
N ALA A 82 17.71 23.66 -16.72
CA ALA A 82 18.60 24.69 -17.21
C ALA A 82 17.99 26.07 -16.94
N TYR A 83 18.82 27.03 -16.51
CA TYR A 83 18.44 28.42 -16.25
C TYR A 83 19.33 29.36 -17.05
N VAL A 84 18.74 30.41 -17.54
CA VAL A 84 19.44 31.52 -18.23
C VAL A 84 19.24 32.82 -17.48
N SER A 85 20.21 33.71 -17.56
CA SER A 85 20.10 35.02 -16.93
C SER A 85 19.12 35.92 -17.70
N SER A 86 18.20 36.56 -16.98
CA SER A 86 17.41 37.66 -17.52
C SER A 86 18.26 38.92 -17.69
N PRO A 87 17.81 39.91 -18.47
CA PRO A 87 18.47 41.22 -18.53
C PRO A 87 18.60 41.92 -17.16
N GLU A 88 17.73 41.54 -16.20
CA GLU A 88 17.69 42.05 -14.84
C GLU A 88 18.60 41.26 -13.88
N GLY A 89 19.22 40.17 -14.33
CA GLY A 89 20.14 39.33 -13.55
C GLY A 89 19.48 38.18 -12.79
N SER A 90 18.15 38.00 -12.88
CA SER A 90 17.44 36.87 -12.30
C SER A 90 17.51 35.63 -13.22
N LEU A 91 17.42 34.41 -12.64
CA LEU A 91 17.41 33.18 -13.41
C LEU A 91 16.02 32.85 -13.94
N ILE A 92 15.94 32.61 -15.23
CA ILE A 92 14.73 32.18 -15.94
C ILE A 92 14.84 30.68 -16.24
N PRO A 93 13.86 29.84 -15.80
CA PRO A 93 13.87 28.42 -16.11
C PRO A 93 13.61 28.16 -17.59
N GLN A 94 14.36 27.26 -18.19
CA GLN A 94 14.16 26.80 -19.55
C GLN A 94 13.15 25.64 -19.56
N LEU A 95 11.86 25.98 -19.50
CA LEU A 95 10.75 25.01 -19.48
C LEU A 95 10.51 24.42 -20.87
N THR A 96 10.18 23.14 -20.95
CA THR A 96 9.78 22.48 -22.20
C THR A 96 8.32 22.00 -22.12
N PRO A 97 7.62 21.83 -23.27
CA PRO A 97 6.29 21.24 -23.27
C PRO A 97 6.21 19.88 -22.58
N ASP A 98 7.23 19.02 -22.73
CA ASP A 98 7.29 17.73 -22.05
C ASP A 98 7.40 17.87 -20.54
N MET A 99 8.21 18.78 -20.01
CA MET A 99 8.25 19.08 -18.59
C MET A 99 6.87 19.53 -18.06
N LEU A 100 6.21 20.43 -18.78
CA LEU A 100 4.89 20.93 -18.40
C LEU A 100 3.85 19.80 -18.39
N ARG A 101 3.86 18.93 -19.40
CA ARG A 101 2.99 17.76 -19.46
C ARG A 101 3.28 16.78 -18.29
N ALA A 102 4.55 16.47 -18.05
CA ALA A 102 4.96 15.61 -16.94
C ALA A 102 4.56 16.15 -15.57
N TRP A 103 4.45 17.46 -15.42
CA TRP A 103 3.99 18.14 -14.20
C TRP A 103 2.46 18.32 -14.12
N GLY A 104 1.72 17.70 -15.07
CA GLY A 104 0.26 17.67 -15.05
C GLY A 104 -0.38 18.95 -15.60
N ILE A 105 0.26 19.67 -16.49
CA ILE A 105 -0.32 20.82 -17.18
C ILE A 105 -0.96 20.36 -18.49
N ALA A 106 -2.21 20.74 -18.73
CA ALA A 106 -3.01 20.34 -19.88
C ALA A 106 -2.58 21.11 -21.16
N ILE A 107 -1.38 20.86 -21.63
CA ILE A 107 -0.81 21.55 -22.80
C ILE A 107 -1.67 21.37 -24.07
N ASP A 108 -2.41 20.26 -24.17
CA ASP A 108 -3.30 19.96 -25.30
C ASP A 108 -4.48 20.96 -25.44
N GLN A 109 -4.80 21.70 -24.39
CA GLN A 109 -5.79 22.76 -24.39
C GLN A 109 -5.24 24.10 -24.93
N TYR A 110 -3.92 24.18 -25.11
CA TYR A 110 -3.23 25.41 -25.55
C TYR A 110 -2.53 25.19 -26.89
N PRO A 111 -3.18 25.54 -28.03
CA PRO A 111 -2.63 25.28 -29.38
C PRO A 111 -1.24 25.88 -29.61
N ALA A 112 -0.94 27.00 -28.96
CA ALA A 112 0.37 27.64 -29.03
C ALA A 112 1.49 26.86 -28.34
N LEU A 113 1.20 26.09 -27.28
CA LEU A 113 2.14 25.16 -26.63
C LEU A 113 2.26 23.86 -27.40
N LEU A 114 1.13 23.35 -27.92
CA LEU A 114 1.09 22.10 -28.67
C LEU A 114 1.88 22.19 -30.00
N ALA A 115 1.97 23.38 -30.57
CA ALA A 115 2.72 23.62 -31.79
C ALA A 115 4.26 23.67 -31.59
N LEU A 116 4.73 23.69 -30.33
CA LEU A 116 6.15 23.75 -30.05
C LEU A 116 6.75 22.33 -30.02
N PRO A 117 8.03 22.16 -30.38
CA PRO A 117 8.73 20.88 -30.20
C PRO A 117 8.75 20.48 -28.73
N ALA A 118 8.40 19.22 -28.46
CA ALA A 118 8.16 18.71 -27.11
C ALA A 118 9.36 18.90 -26.14
N ASN A 119 10.58 18.71 -26.64
CA ASN A 119 11.82 18.77 -25.87
C ASN A 119 12.60 20.09 -25.97
N LYS A 120 12.01 21.12 -26.59
CA LYS A 120 12.66 22.42 -26.75
C LYS A 120 12.13 23.45 -25.75
N ALA A 121 13.05 24.27 -25.21
CA ALA A 121 12.68 25.34 -24.29
C ALA A 121 11.67 26.31 -24.90
N LEU A 122 10.73 26.76 -24.07
CA LEU A 122 9.73 27.76 -24.45
C LEU A 122 10.43 29.05 -24.90
N PRO A 123 10.09 29.60 -26.06
CA PRO A 123 10.66 30.86 -26.55
C PRO A 123 10.30 32.08 -25.73
N LYS A 124 9.20 32.02 -24.97
CA LYS A 124 8.66 33.10 -24.13
C LYS A 124 8.30 32.56 -22.77
N ASP A 125 8.07 33.45 -21.81
CA ASP A 125 7.56 33.12 -20.48
C ASP A 125 6.25 32.33 -20.57
N ILE A 126 6.04 31.44 -19.61
CA ILE A 126 4.84 30.58 -19.53
C ILE A 126 3.52 31.37 -19.54
N SER A 127 3.51 32.59 -19.00
CA SER A 127 2.37 33.47 -18.98
C SER A 127 1.87 33.87 -20.38
N ASN A 128 2.75 33.84 -21.39
CA ASN A 128 2.39 34.12 -22.79
C ASN A 128 1.59 32.99 -23.45
N TYR A 129 1.65 31.79 -22.86
CA TYR A 129 0.96 30.60 -23.38
C TYR A 129 -0.26 30.25 -22.53
N ILE A 130 -0.11 30.35 -21.22
CA ILE A 130 -1.17 30.08 -20.25
C ILE A 130 -1.42 31.38 -19.47
N PRO A 131 -2.55 32.09 -19.71
CA PRO A 131 -2.87 33.33 -19.01
C PRO A 131 -2.83 33.13 -17.49
N GLN A 132 -2.23 34.06 -16.75
CA GLN A 132 -2.07 34.06 -15.30
C GLN A 132 -1.12 32.97 -14.75
N ALA A 133 -0.48 32.18 -15.60
CA ALA A 133 0.56 31.27 -15.14
C ALA A 133 1.87 32.03 -14.85
N SER A 134 2.63 31.56 -13.88
CA SER A 134 3.97 32.10 -13.57
C SER A 134 4.92 31.00 -13.12
N ALA A 135 6.22 31.22 -13.34
CA ALA A 135 7.29 30.33 -12.90
C ALA A 135 8.35 31.18 -12.18
N ARG A 136 8.68 30.81 -10.95
CA ARG A 136 9.65 31.53 -10.11
C ARG A 136 10.61 30.56 -9.42
N LEU A 137 11.93 30.78 -9.57
CA LEU A 137 12.93 30.07 -8.82
C LEU A 137 13.19 30.77 -7.47
N ASP A 138 13.05 30.04 -6.38
CA ASP A 138 13.66 30.36 -5.10
C ASP A 138 15.01 29.66 -5.01
N PHE A 139 16.06 30.39 -5.23
CA PHE A 139 17.42 29.85 -5.25
C PHE A 139 17.89 29.39 -3.88
N SER A 140 17.44 30.03 -2.80
CA SER A 140 17.86 29.67 -1.44
C SER A 140 17.41 28.27 -1.04
N THR A 141 16.27 27.84 -1.54
CA THR A 141 15.68 26.50 -1.31
C THR A 141 15.80 25.60 -2.53
N MET A 142 16.38 26.09 -3.64
CA MET A 142 16.43 25.41 -4.92
C MET A 142 15.05 24.90 -5.36
N THR A 143 14.02 25.75 -5.21
CA THR A 143 12.64 25.41 -5.51
C THR A 143 12.12 26.22 -6.68
N LEU A 144 11.73 25.54 -7.77
CA LEU A 144 10.96 26.13 -8.88
C LEU A 144 9.47 26.07 -8.55
N ALA A 145 8.89 27.19 -8.22
CA ALA A 145 7.46 27.35 -7.95
C ALA A 145 6.73 27.78 -9.24
N LEU A 146 5.80 26.92 -9.68
CA LEU A 146 4.88 27.21 -10.79
C LEU A 146 3.50 27.50 -10.19
N SER A 147 2.95 28.65 -10.53
CA SER A 147 1.54 28.99 -10.28
C SER A 147 0.78 28.82 -11.59
N ILE A 148 -0.12 27.83 -11.63
CA ILE A 148 -0.87 27.45 -12.83
C ILE A 148 -2.37 27.53 -12.51
N PRO A 149 -3.19 28.21 -13.32
CA PRO A 149 -4.65 28.20 -13.16
C PRO A 149 -5.19 26.77 -13.13
N GLN A 150 -6.14 26.50 -12.24
CA GLN A 150 -6.70 25.16 -12.08
C GLN A 150 -7.31 24.59 -13.38
N ALA A 151 -7.88 25.46 -14.22
CA ALA A 151 -8.42 25.09 -15.54
C ALA A 151 -7.33 24.60 -16.52
N ALA A 152 -6.08 24.97 -16.28
CA ALA A 152 -4.93 24.58 -17.13
C ALA A 152 -4.22 23.32 -16.62
N LEU A 153 -4.72 22.67 -15.55
CA LEU A 153 -4.18 21.42 -15.06
C LEU A 153 -4.87 20.23 -15.72
N SER A 154 -4.10 19.25 -16.17
CA SER A 154 -4.56 17.99 -16.73
C SER A 154 -4.95 17.05 -15.60
N GLY A 155 -6.15 17.13 -15.14
CA GLY A 155 -6.63 16.23 -14.11
C GLY A 155 -7.20 16.96 -12.91
N THR A 156 -8.40 16.57 -12.55
CA THR A 156 -9.21 17.20 -11.51
C THR A 156 -8.91 16.70 -10.10
N GLY A 157 -7.87 15.88 -9.92
CA GLY A 157 -7.53 15.27 -8.62
C GLY A 157 -6.22 15.80 -8.05
N ARG A 158 -6.17 16.06 -6.73
CA ARG A 158 -4.92 16.43 -6.01
C ARG A 158 -3.78 15.43 -6.22
N ASP A 159 -4.10 14.16 -6.54
CA ASP A 159 -3.18 13.05 -6.62
C ASP A 159 -3.12 12.45 -8.03
N TYR A 160 -3.38 13.27 -9.06
CA TYR A 160 -3.26 12.82 -10.43
C TYR A 160 -1.79 12.59 -10.79
N ILE A 161 -1.50 11.41 -11.30
CA ILE A 161 -0.21 11.04 -11.87
C ILE A 161 -0.44 10.71 -13.33
N ASP A 162 0.34 11.34 -14.20
CA ASP A 162 0.26 11.08 -15.64
C ASP A 162 0.65 9.61 -15.93
N PRO A 163 -0.14 8.89 -16.77
CA PRO A 163 0.17 7.51 -17.13
C PRO A 163 1.56 7.28 -17.72
N SER A 164 2.15 8.28 -18.36
CA SER A 164 3.52 8.20 -18.88
C SER A 164 4.59 8.03 -17.79
N ARG A 165 4.25 8.29 -16.53
CA ARG A 165 5.12 8.09 -15.36
C ARG A 165 4.94 6.72 -14.71
N TRP A 166 3.95 5.95 -15.12
CA TRP A 166 3.74 4.61 -14.60
C TRP A 166 4.84 3.68 -15.07
N ASP A 167 5.36 2.92 -14.13
CA ASP A 167 6.46 1.99 -14.36
C ASP A 167 5.93 0.55 -14.41
N ASP A 168 6.05 -0.05 -15.59
CA ASP A 168 5.69 -1.46 -15.80
C ASP A 168 6.69 -2.42 -15.14
N GLY A 169 7.81 -1.90 -14.68
CA GLY A 169 8.82 -2.64 -13.96
C GLY A 169 9.75 -3.44 -14.87
N VAL A 170 10.54 -4.28 -14.22
CA VAL A 170 11.55 -5.12 -14.87
C VAL A 170 11.05 -6.55 -15.06
N PRO A 171 11.63 -7.31 -16.00
CA PRO A 171 11.34 -8.73 -16.11
C PRO A 171 11.67 -9.48 -14.84
N VAL A 172 10.70 -10.23 -14.30
CA VAL A 172 10.89 -11.04 -13.09
C VAL A 172 10.14 -12.35 -13.17
N LEU A 173 10.65 -13.34 -12.45
CA LEU A 173 9.95 -14.55 -12.07
C LEU A 173 9.94 -14.62 -10.55
N PHE A 174 8.79 -14.83 -9.94
CA PHE A 174 8.70 -14.89 -8.49
C PHE A 174 7.75 -15.99 -8.00
N SER A 175 8.01 -16.43 -6.79
CA SER A 175 7.10 -17.28 -6.03
C SER A 175 6.98 -16.74 -4.62
N ASP A 176 5.78 -16.44 -4.19
CA ASP A 176 5.44 -16.10 -2.82
C ASP A 176 4.78 -17.33 -2.20
N TYR A 177 5.25 -17.75 -1.04
CA TYR A 177 4.82 -18.97 -0.39
C TYR A 177 4.46 -18.72 1.07
N ALA A 178 3.43 -19.43 1.53
CA ALA A 178 3.07 -19.53 2.94
C ALA A 178 2.78 -21.01 3.27
N PHE A 179 3.65 -21.59 4.04
CA PHE A 179 3.52 -22.96 4.52
C PHE A 179 3.21 -22.96 6.00
N SER A 180 2.19 -23.71 6.40
CA SER A 180 1.86 -23.97 7.80
C SER A 180 1.62 -25.45 8.01
N GLY A 181 1.95 -25.94 9.20
CA GLY A 181 1.69 -27.30 9.58
C GLY A 181 1.38 -27.41 11.05
N SER A 182 0.56 -28.41 11.39
CA SER A 182 0.30 -28.82 12.75
C SER A 182 0.48 -30.32 12.91
N LYS A 183 1.02 -30.70 14.05
CA LYS A 183 1.05 -32.11 14.49
C LYS A 183 0.34 -32.16 15.83
N ASN A 184 -0.80 -32.84 15.84
CA ASN A 184 -1.62 -33.06 17.02
C ASN A 184 -1.39 -34.48 17.52
N GLN A 185 -1.30 -34.65 18.81
CA GLN A 185 -1.30 -35.95 19.51
C GLN A 185 -2.41 -35.89 20.55
N ASP A 186 -3.38 -36.75 20.43
CA ASP A 186 -4.48 -36.85 21.39
C ASP A 186 -4.10 -37.64 22.66
N SER A 187 -4.96 -37.64 23.64
CA SER A 187 -4.78 -38.40 24.89
C SER A 187 -4.76 -39.91 24.69
N GLY A 188 -5.17 -40.42 23.54
CA GLY A 188 -5.15 -41.85 23.16
C GLY A 188 -3.91 -42.28 22.38
N ASP A 189 -2.89 -41.38 22.28
CA ASP A 189 -1.62 -41.60 21.53
C ASP A 189 -1.78 -41.64 20.01
N ASN A 190 -2.97 -41.24 19.47
CA ASN A 190 -3.14 -41.05 18.05
C ASN A 190 -2.51 -39.72 17.63
N SER A 191 -1.78 -39.70 16.55
CA SER A 191 -1.18 -38.50 16.04
C SER A 191 -1.77 -38.11 14.67
N ALA A 192 -2.25 -36.90 14.54
CA ALA A 192 -2.74 -36.36 13.29
C ALA A 192 -1.81 -35.21 12.81
N THR A 193 -1.48 -35.22 11.54
CA THR A 193 -0.68 -34.16 10.93
C THR A 193 -1.49 -33.47 9.85
N SER A 194 -1.59 -32.14 9.92
CA SER A 194 -2.13 -31.34 8.82
C SER A 194 -1.07 -30.39 8.30
N GLN A 195 -1.05 -30.17 7.00
CA GLN A 195 -0.12 -29.28 6.33
C GLN A 195 -0.85 -28.50 5.25
N TYR A 196 -0.51 -27.26 5.13
CA TYR A 196 -1.09 -26.37 4.13
C TYR A 196 0.01 -25.53 3.50
N LEU A 197 -0.01 -25.43 2.17
CA LEU A 197 0.88 -24.59 1.40
C LEU A 197 0.04 -23.70 0.46
N ASN A 198 0.27 -22.42 0.55
CA ASN A 198 -0.25 -21.43 -0.39
C ASN A 198 0.91 -20.98 -1.27
N LEU A 199 0.73 -21.03 -2.58
CA LEU A 199 1.70 -20.60 -3.57
C LEU A 199 1.09 -19.58 -4.50
N ARG A 200 1.71 -18.41 -4.57
CA ARG A 200 1.43 -17.37 -5.57
C ARG A 200 2.66 -17.17 -6.42
N THR A 201 2.61 -17.72 -7.62
CA THR A 201 3.71 -17.59 -8.59
C THR A 201 3.34 -16.59 -9.67
N GLY A 202 4.34 -15.91 -10.19
CA GLY A 202 4.12 -14.94 -11.25
C GLY A 202 5.34 -14.65 -12.08
N ALA A 203 5.09 -14.17 -13.28
CA ALA A 203 6.10 -13.66 -14.19
C ALA A 203 5.65 -12.31 -14.77
N ASN A 204 6.58 -11.37 -14.89
CA ASN A 204 6.36 -10.09 -15.55
C ASN A 204 7.30 -9.96 -16.73
N LEU A 205 6.77 -9.48 -17.86
CA LEU A 205 7.55 -9.15 -19.05
C LEU A 205 6.90 -7.94 -19.75
N GLY A 206 7.56 -6.79 -19.64
CA GLY A 206 6.96 -5.51 -20.03
C GLY A 206 5.62 -5.31 -19.30
N GLY A 207 4.58 -4.81 -19.96
CA GLY A 207 3.24 -4.65 -19.40
C GLY A 207 2.45 -5.94 -19.14
N TRP A 208 2.97 -7.13 -19.48
CA TRP A 208 2.29 -8.41 -19.30
C TRP A 208 2.61 -9.08 -17.98
N ARG A 209 1.60 -9.62 -17.32
CA ARG A 209 1.66 -10.25 -16.00
C ARG A 209 1.00 -11.62 -16.05
N VAL A 210 1.77 -12.69 -15.85
CA VAL A 210 1.22 -14.04 -15.61
C VAL A 210 1.13 -14.26 -14.12
N ARG A 211 0.02 -14.77 -13.66
CA ARG A 211 -0.23 -15.09 -12.24
C ARG A 211 -0.85 -16.47 -12.11
N ASN A 212 -0.37 -17.20 -11.14
CA ASN A 212 -0.96 -18.44 -10.67
C ASN A 212 -1.11 -18.39 -9.16
N TYR A 213 -2.24 -18.81 -8.69
CA TYR A 213 -2.54 -19.03 -7.29
C TYR A 213 -2.99 -20.46 -7.10
N SER A 214 -2.22 -21.23 -6.33
CA SER A 214 -2.49 -22.63 -6.02
C SER A 214 -2.36 -22.88 -4.53
N THR A 215 -3.11 -23.84 -4.04
CA THR A 215 -3.02 -24.31 -2.65
C THR A 215 -2.79 -25.81 -2.62
N TRP A 216 -2.09 -26.27 -1.61
CA TRP A 216 -1.91 -27.65 -1.30
C TRP A 216 -2.26 -27.91 0.16
N SER A 217 -3.15 -28.85 0.40
CA SER A 217 -3.51 -29.29 1.73
C SER A 217 -3.24 -30.79 1.87
N ASN A 218 -2.67 -31.18 2.98
CA ASN A 218 -2.41 -32.55 3.31
C ASN A 218 -2.87 -32.84 4.73
N SER A 219 -3.76 -33.80 4.87
CA SER A 219 -4.24 -34.32 6.16
C SER A 219 -4.20 -35.83 6.10
N GLU A 220 -4.51 -36.52 7.19
CA GLU A 220 -4.56 -37.97 7.22
C GLU A 220 -5.55 -38.60 6.23
N SER A 221 -6.62 -37.89 5.94
CA SER A 221 -7.71 -38.35 5.07
C SER A 221 -7.59 -37.88 3.62
N GLU A 222 -6.85 -36.81 3.37
CA GLU A 222 -6.87 -36.16 2.07
C GLU A 222 -5.54 -35.47 1.75
N ASN A 223 -5.10 -35.61 0.51
CA ASN A 223 -3.97 -34.86 -0.06
C ASN A 223 -4.46 -34.20 -1.34
N LEU A 224 -4.72 -32.90 -1.27
CA LEU A 224 -5.36 -32.14 -2.32
C LEU A 224 -4.50 -30.99 -2.81
N TRP A 225 -4.30 -30.91 -4.11
CA TRP A 225 -3.70 -29.76 -4.78
C TRP A 225 -4.79 -29.06 -5.60
N GLU A 226 -5.05 -27.81 -5.29
CA GLU A 226 -6.04 -26.99 -5.98
C GLU A 226 -5.39 -25.82 -6.71
N ASN A 227 -5.80 -25.63 -7.98
CA ASN A 227 -5.50 -24.41 -8.70
C ASN A 227 -6.67 -23.43 -8.52
N ILE A 228 -6.44 -22.37 -7.77
CA ILE A 228 -7.46 -21.35 -7.49
C ILE A 228 -7.72 -20.51 -8.73
N ASN A 229 -6.64 -19.98 -9.35
CA ASN A 229 -6.74 -19.26 -10.62
C ASN A 229 -5.38 -19.22 -11.33
N THR A 230 -5.44 -19.10 -12.64
CA THR A 230 -4.28 -18.84 -13.50
C THR A 230 -4.68 -17.90 -14.61
N PHE A 231 -4.06 -16.74 -14.67
CA PHE A 231 -4.42 -15.71 -15.64
C PHE A 231 -3.23 -14.91 -16.15
N LEU A 232 -3.41 -14.35 -17.34
CA LEU A 232 -2.59 -13.33 -17.96
C LEU A 232 -3.32 -11.99 -17.83
N GLN A 233 -2.61 -10.95 -17.42
CA GLN A 233 -3.14 -9.60 -17.24
C GLN A 233 -2.30 -8.56 -17.95
N HIS A 234 -2.96 -7.50 -18.42
CA HIS A 234 -2.34 -6.34 -19.06
C HIS A 234 -3.14 -5.07 -18.80
N ASP A 235 -2.44 -3.97 -18.55
CA ASP A 235 -3.03 -2.66 -18.37
C ASP A 235 -3.45 -2.06 -19.72
N VAL A 236 -4.64 -1.47 -19.78
CA VAL A 236 -5.16 -0.76 -20.95
C VAL A 236 -5.36 0.71 -20.57
N ASP A 237 -4.26 1.48 -20.58
CA ASP A 237 -4.19 2.83 -20.04
C ASP A 237 -5.21 3.79 -20.65
N GLY A 238 -5.41 3.70 -21.98
CA GLY A 238 -6.37 4.54 -22.70
C GLY A 238 -7.83 4.36 -22.27
N LEU A 239 -8.16 3.17 -21.78
CA LEU A 239 -9.49 2.82 -21.27
C LEU A 239 -9.58 2.87 -19.75
N LYS A 240 -8.46 3.13 -19.05
CA LYS A 240 -8.35 2.97 -17.59
C LYS A 240 -8.88 1.61 -17.12
N ALA A 241 -8.41 0.55 -17.76
CA ALA A 241 -8.94 -0.80 -17.62
C ALA A 241 -7.85 -1.85 -17.50
N GLN A 242 -8.24 -3.00 -16.97
CA GLN A 242 -7.46 -4.23 -16.94
C GLN A 242 -8.02 -5.22 -17.96
N PHE A 243 -7.18 -5.73 -18.84
CA PHE A 243 -7.48 -6.92 -19.62
C PHE A 243 -6.98 -8.16 -18.88
N THR A 244 -7.82 -9.17 -18.73
CA THR A 244 -7.46 -10.43 -18.07
C THR A 244 -7.90 -11.61 -18.95
N ALA A 245 -7.02 -12.57 -19.17
CA ALA A 245 -7.29 -13.79 -19.91
C ALA A 245 -6.86 -15.01 -19.09
N GLY A 246 -7.74 -15.99 -18.94
CA GLY A 246 -7.51 -17.19 -18.14
C GLY A 246 -8.60 -17.45 -17.12
N GLU A 247 -8.23 -17.94 -15.95
CA GLU A 247 -9.12 -18.21 -14.83
C GLU A 247 -9.12 -17.04 -13.85
N SER A 248 -10.28 -16.43 -13.65
CA SER A 248 -10.48 -15.30 -12.75
C SER A 248 -11.94 -15.19 -12.33
N ASN A 249 -12.31 -14.07 -11.70
CA ASN A 249 -13.65 -13.79 -11.22
C ASN A 249 -14.19 -12.48 -11.79
N THR A 250 -15.51 -12.46 -12.08
CA THR A 250 -16.18 -11.20 -12.40
C THR A 250 -16.34 -10.34 -11.15
N ARG A 251 -16.48 -9.02 -11.33
CA ARG A 251 -16.79 -8.12 -10.21
C ARG A 251 -18.26 -8.29 -9.81
N GLY A 252 -18.51 -8.28 -8.51
CA GLY A 252 -19.85 -8.48 -7.98
C GLY A 252 -20.65 -7.20 -7.73
N GLU A 253 -20.41 -6.12 -8.47
CA GLU A 253 -21.05 -4.82 -8.22
C GLU A 253 -22.50 -4.78 -8.70
N VAL A 254 -22.79 -5.29 -9.88
CA VAL A 254 -24.12 -5.33 -10.51
C VAL A 254 -24.75 -6.70 -10.36
N PHE A 255 -24.09 -7.74 -10.82
CA PHE A 255 -24.46 -9.15 -10.60
C PHE A 255 -23.64 -9.75 -9.46
N ASP A 256 -23.99 -10.93 -9.00
CA ASP A 256 -23.14 -11.73 -8.14
C ASP A 256 -21.85 -12.11 -8.90
N SER A 257 -20.71 -12.19 -8.18
CA SER A 257 -19.44 -12.57 -8.80
C SER A 257 -19.47 -14.02 -9.27
N LEU A 258 -18.92 -14.26 -10.46
CA LEU A 258 -18.83 -15.57 -11.08
C LEU A 258 -17.36 -15.91 -11.35
N GLN A 259 -16.97 -17.14 -11.05
CA GLN A 259 -15.70 -17.67 -11.49
C GLN A 259 -15.79 -18.03 -12.98
N TYR A 260 -14.76 -17.71 -13.73
CA TYR A 260 -14.74 -17.99 -15.17
C TYR A 260 -13.36 -18.45 -15.66
N ARG A 261 -13.36 -19.15 -16.79
CA ARG A 261 -12.22 -19.39 -17.64
C ARG A 261 -12.49 -18.76 -19.00
N GLY A 262 -11.80 -17.65 -19.31
CA GLY A 262 -12.11 -16.87 -20.51
C GLY A 262 -11.36 -15.57 -20.56
N VAL A 263 -12.01 -14.51 -21.04
CA VAL A 263 -11.47 -13.16 -21.15
C VAL A 263 -12.36 -12.16 -20.44
N ASN A 264 -11.74 -11.17 -19.84
CA ASN A 264 -12.41 -10.07 -19.13
C ASN A 264 -11.72 -8.74 -19.45
N LEU A 265 -12.50 -7.71 -19.66
CA LEU A 265 -12.07 -6.33 -19.71
C LEU A 265 -12.90 -5.53 -18.71
N ALA A 266 -12.22 -4.97 -17.69
CA ALA A 266 -12.89 -4.24 -16.63
C ALA A 266 -12.16 -2.93 -16.31
N SER A 267 -12.91 -1.85 -16.11
CA SER A 267 -12.34 -0.54 -15.71
C SER A 267 -11.59 -0.66 -14.39
N ASP A 268 -10.42 -0.03 -14.25
CA ASP A 268 -9.60 -0.06 -13.04
C ASP A 268 -9.64 1.28 -12.32
N GLU A 269 -10.26 1.31 -11.14
CA GLU A 269 -10.32 2.52 -10.33
C GLU A 269 -8.96 2.92 -9.72
N GLU A 270 -8.02 1.99 -9.58
CA GLU A 270 -6.68 2.32 -9.08
C GLU A 270 -5.88 3.17 -10.07
N MET A 271 -6.23 3.14 -11.36
CA MET A 271 -5.71 4.07 -12.36
C MET A 271 -6.27 5.49 -12.21
N LEU A 272 -7.22 5.69 -11.30
CA LEU A 272 -7.77 7.00 -10.97
C LEU A 272 -7.05 7.60 -9.75
N PRO A 273 -7.03 8.92 -9.59
CA PRO A 273 -6.54 9.57 -8.37
C PRO A 273 -7.23 9.03 -7.12
N TYR A 274 -6.50 8.94 -6.00
CA TYR A 274 -7.01 8.39 -4.75
C TYR A 274 -8.31 9.06 -4.26
N SER A 275 -8.41 10.37 -4.44
CA SER A 275 -9.61 11.17 -4.14
C SER A 275 -10.87 10.75 -4.89
N GLN A 276 -10.77 9.79 -5.82
CA GLN A 276 -11.86 9.34 -6.71
C GLN A 276 -12.23 7.86 -6.53
N ARG A 277 -11.67 7.15 -5.55
CA ARG A 277 -11.78 5.69 -5.33
C ARG A 277 -12.73 5.27 -4.19
N GLY A 278 -13.09 3.97 -4.10
CA GLY A 278 -13.98 3.31 -3.11
C GLY A 278 -13.39 2.10 -2.33
N TYR A 279 -14.06 1.42 -1.48
CA TYR A 279 -13.87 0.66 -0.22
C TYR A 279 -13.55 -0.88 -0.25
N ALA A 280 -13.06 -1.52 0.90
CA ALA A 280 -12.90 -2.98 1.16
C ALA A 280 -13.12 -3.42 2.65
N PRO A 281 -13.56 -4.68 2.97
CA PRO A 281 -13.94 -5.14 4.33
C PRO A 281 -12.87 -5.95 5.10
N VAL A 282 -13.02 -6.03 6.43
CA VAL A 282 -12.14 -6.71 7.40
C VAL A 282 -12.92 -7.83 8.13
N ILE A 283 -12.30 -9.02 8.33
CA ILE A 283 -12.89 -10.14 9.10
C ILE A 283 -12.51 -10.01 10.57
N ARG A 284 -13.50 -10.13 11.46
CA ARG A 284 -13.30 -10.13 12.90
C ARG A 284 -13.97 -11.33 13.54
N GLY A 285 -13.26 -11.97 14.47
CA GLY A 285 -13.75 -13.13 15.21
C GLY A 285 -13.15 -13.26 16.59
N ILE A 286 -13.47 -14.34 17.25
CA ILE A 286 -12.95 -14.69 18.58
C ILE A 286 -12.41 -16.12 18.50
N ALA A 287 -11.22 -16.34 19.03
CA ALA A 287 -10.65 -17.64 19.31
C ALA A 287 -10.62 -17.89 20.81
N SER A 288 -11.06 -19.03 21.25
CA SER A 288 -11.06 -19.41 22.69
C SER A 288 -9.70 -19.98 23.11
N SER A 289 -8.97 -20.56 22.19
CA SER A 289 -7.63 -21.13 22.38
C SER A 289 -6.71 -20.69 21.23
N ASN A 290 -5.51 -21.24 21.13
CA ASN A 290 -4.74 -21.14 19.90
C ASN A 290 -5.52 -21.88 18.81
N ALA A 291 -6.12 -21.15 17.92
CA ALA A 291 -7.03 -21.70 16.93
C ALA A 291 -6.42 -21.58 15.51
N GLU A 292 -6.76 -22.52 14.67
CA GLU A 292 -6.55 -22.41 13.23
C GLU A 292 -7.77 -21.73 12.61
N VAL A 293 -7.58 -20.54 12.03
CA VAL A 293 -8.64 -19.84 11.32
C VAL A 293 -8.48 -20.11 9.84
N SER A 294 -9.49 -20.73 9.24
CA SER A 294 -9.57 -20.96 7.82
C SER A 294 -10.71 -20.15 7.20
N VAL A 295 -10.47 -19.57 6.03
CA VAL A 295 -11.47 -18.81 5.29
C VAL A 295 -11.65 -19.46 3.92
N ARG A 296 -12.87 -19.84 3.63
CA ARG A 296 -13.27 -20.36 2.33
C ARG A 296 -14.09 -19.31 1.59
N GLN A 297 -13.92 -19.26 0.29
CA GLN A 297 -14.76 -18.47 -0.60
C GLN A 297 -15.09 -19.30 -1.83
N ASN A 298 -16.36 -19.44 -2.14
CA ASN A 298 -16.83 -20.29 -3.22
C ASN A 298 -16.26 -21.72 -3.12
N GLY A 299 -16.24 -22.29 -1.91
CA GLY A 299 -15.69 -23.61 -1.62
C GLY A 299 -14.15 -23.69 -1.54
N TYR A 300 -13.40 -22.75 -2.12
CA TYR A 300 -11.93 -22.74 -2.10
C TYR A 300 -11.39 -22.21 -0.79
N LEU A 301 -10.41 -22.89 -0.22
CA LEU A 301 -9.66 -22.39 0.94
C LEU A 301 -8.69 -21.29 0.50
N ILE A 302 -9.04 -20.05 0.82
CA ILE A 302 -8.28 -18.85 0.38
C ILE A 302 -7.35 -18.28 1.44
N TYR A 303 -7.54 -18.64 2.71
CA TYR A 303 -6.75 -18.16 3.82
C TYR A 303 -6.73 -19.16 4.97
N GLN A 304 -5.57 -19.36 5.57
CA GLN A 304 -5.43 -20.18 6.78
C GLN A 304 -4.28 -19.66 7.64
N GLN A 305 -4.58 -19.37 8.90
CA GLN A 305 -3.61 -18.87 9.87
C GLN A 305 -3.94 -19.35 11.28
N ASN A 306 -2.90 -19.58 12.07
CA ASN A 306 -3.07 -19.81 13.50
C ASN A 306 -3.13 -18.49 14.26
N VAL A 307 -4.13 -18.33 15.10
CA VAL A 307 -4.37 -17.12 15.90
C VAL A 307 -4.32 -17.47 17.41
N ALA A 308 -3.86 -16.48 18.18
CA ALA A 308 -3.86 -16.59 19.64
C ALA A 308 -5.28 -16.47 20.23
N PRO A 309 -5.54 -16.96 21.46
CA PRO A 309 -6.81 -16.78 22.12
C PRO A 309 -7.20 -15.31 22.29
N GLY A 310 -8.45 -15.01 22.07
CA GLY A 310 -9.03 -13.69 22.16
C GLY A 310 -9.66 -13.22 20.85
N ALA A 311 -9.97 -11.93 20.77
CA ALA A 311 -10.48 -11.33 19.54
C ALA A 311 -9.35 -11.24 18.50
N PHE A 312 -9.63 -11.64 17.27
CA PHE A 312 -8.71 -11.52 16.15
C PHE A 312 -9.30 -10.68 15.02
N GLU A 313 -8.43 -10.08 14.24
CA GLU A 313 -8.76 -9.29 13.07
C GLU A 313 -7.88 -9.76 11.90
N ILE A 314 -8.50 -10.03 10.75
CA ILE A 314 -7.83 -10.37 9.49
C ILE A 314 -8.09 -9.22 8.54
N ASP A 315 -7.07 -8.43 8.25
CA ASP A 315 -7.09 -7.27 7.36
C ASP A 315 -6.20 -7.47 6.12
N ASP A 316 -5.47 -8.59 6.09
CA ASP A 316 -4.52 -8.96 5.04
C ASP A 316 -5.05 -10.03 4.07
N LEU A 317 -6.37 -10.25 4.07
CA LEU A 317 -7.00 -11.20 3.15
C LEU A 317 -6.81 -10.73 1.70
N TYR A 318 -6.24 -11.59 0.88
CA TYR A 318 -6.16 -11.31 -0.54
C TYR A 318 -7.55 -11.23 -1.15
N SER A 319 -7.82 -10.13 -1.84
CA SER A 319 -9.04 -9.97 -2.62
C SER A 319 -9.02 -10.96 -3.79
N THR A 320 -9.75 -12.06 -3.65
CA THR A 320 -9.96 -13.03 -4.73
C THR A 320 -11.14 -12.64 -5.61
N THR A 321 -12.13 -11.98 -5.02
CA THR A 321 -13.30 -11.38 -5.72
C THR A 321 -13.71 -10.08 -5.04
N ASN A 322 -14.50 -9.26 -5.70
CA ASN A 322 -15.10 -8.06 -5.09
C ASN A 322 -16.43 -8.36 -4.38
N SER A 323 -16.90 -9.59 -4.39
CA SER A 323 -18.10 -10.04 -3.67
C SER A 323 -18.11 -11.57 -3.56
N GLY A 324 -18.88 -12.08 -2.64
CA GLY A 324 -19.02 -13.49 -2.32
C GLY A 324 -18.79 -13.71 -0.82
N ASP A 325 -19.64 -14.50 -0.21
CA ASP A 325 -19.55 -14.75 1.22
C ASP A 325 -18.24 -15.45 1.58
N LEU A 326 -17.68 -15.07 2.71
CA LEU A 326 -16.49 -15.69 3.27
C LEU A 326 -16.93 -16.62 4.39
N ASP A 327 -16.79 -17.91 4.20
CA ASP A 327 -17.07 -18.89 5.24
C ASP A 327 -15.84 -19.05 6.11
N VAL A 328 -15.95 -18.61 7.34
CA VAL A 328 -14.88 -18.62 8.33
C VAL A 328 -15.06 -19.78 9.28
N THR A 329 -14.06 -20.63 9.38
CA THR A 329 -13.99 -21.72 10.35
C THR A 329 -12.87 -21.42 11.32
N VAL A 330 -13.19 -21.38 12.59
CA VAL A 330 -12.23 -21.27 13.71
C VAL A 330 -12.16 -22.65 14.35
N LYS A 331 -11.05 -23.36 14.11
CA LYS A 331 -10.79 -24.67 14.71
C LYS A 331 -9.90 -24.50 15.92
N GLU A 332 -10.49 -24.72 17.06
CA GLU A 332 -9.82 -24.60 18.35
C GLU A 332 -8.79 -25.74 18.58
N ALA A 333 -7.90 -25.54 19.54
CA ALA A 333 -6.87 -26.55 19.84
C ALA A 333 -7.43 -27.89 20.34
N ASP A 334 -8.65 -27.88 20.92
CA ASP A 334 -9.38 -29.08 21.34
C ASP A 334 -10.14 -29.77 20.19
N GLY A 335 -10.01 -29.24 18.96
CA GLY A 335 -10.71 -29.72 17.77
C GLY A 335 -12.13 -29.21 17.61
N THR A 336 -12.65 -28.39 18.53
CA THR A 336 -13.95 -27.76 18.39
C THR A 336 -13.91 -26.76 17.24
N GLU A 337 -14.92 -26.77 16.39
CA GLU A 337 -15.03 -25.87 15.23
C GLU A 337 -16.18 -24.88 15.43
N HIS A 338 -15.90 -23.61 15.21
CA HIS A 338 -16.88 -22.53 15.16
C HIS A 338 -16.94 -21.98 13.75
N HIS A 339 -18.13 -21.97 13.18
CA HIS A 339 -18.34 -21.50 11.81
C HIS A 339 -19.15 -20.21 11.82
N PHE A 340 -18.72 -19.24 11.03
CA PHE A 340 -19.53 -18.06 10.74
C PHE A 340 -19.28 -17.57 9.33
N THR A 341 -20.29 -16.99 8.73
CA THR A 341 -20.19 -16.39 7.41
C THR A 341 -19.97 -14.89 7.58
N GLN A 342 -18.88 -14.38 7.02
CA GLN A 342 -18.65 -12.95 6.87
C GLN A 342 -19.18 -12.52 5.51
N PRO A 343 -20.31 -11.83 5.45
CA PRO A 343 -20.85 -11.35 4.20
C PRO A 343 -19.88 -10.37 3.55
N TYR A 344 -19.59 -10.58 2.29
CA TYR A 344 -18.82 -9.70 1.47
C TYR A 344 -19.66 -9.23 0.27
N SER A 345 -20.29 -8.10 0.40
CA SER A 345 -21.00 -7.47 -0.70
C SER A 345 -20.54 -6.03 -0.89
N SER A 346 -20.58 -5.61 -2.14
CA SER A 346 -20.23 -4.25 -2.54
C SER A 346 -21.13 -3.21 -1.85
N ILE A 347 -20.58 -2.07 -1.57
CA ILE A 347 -21.21 -0.87 -1.03
C ILE A 347 -22.24 -0.33 -2.02
N ALA A 348 -23.19 0.48 -1.54
CA ALA A 348 -24.13 1.22 -2.38
C ALA A 348 -23.39 1.91 -3.53
N VAL A 349 -23.79 1.58 -4.77
CA VAL A 349 -23.06 1.93 -5.97
C VAL A 349 -23.24 3.41 -6.28
N MET A 350 -22.22 4.19 -6.04
CA MET A 350 -22.21 5.63 -6.36
C MET A 350 -20.95 5.99 -7.14
N LEU A 351 -21.13 6.75 -8.22
CA LEU A 351 -20.03 7.31 -9.01
C LEU A 351 -20.16 8.82 -9.14
N ARG A 352 -19.03 9.49 -9.30
CA ARG A 352 -19.00 10.92 -9.62
C ARG A 352 -19.60 11.21 -10.98
N PRO A 353 -20.16 12.43 -11.21
CA PRO A 353 -20.76 12.82 -12.48
C PRO A 353 -19.82 12.57 -13.67
N GLY A 354 -20.35 12.00 -14.75
CA GLY A 354 -19.61 11.70 -15.98
C GLY A 354 -18.62 10.55 -15.88
N ARG A 355 -18.51 9.88 -14.73
CA ARG A 355 -17.64 8.68 -14.57
C ARG A 355 -18.41 7.43 -14.96
N MET A 356 -17.67 6.49 -15.55
CA MET A 356 -18.18 5.21 -15.97
C MET A 356 -17.28 4.09 -15.47
N LYS A 357 -17.88 3.06 -14.86
CA LYS A 357 -17.29 1.76 -14.63
C LYS A 357 -17.96 0.76 -15.57
N TYR A 358 -17.19 -0.17 -16.07
CA TYR A 358 -17.71 -1.23 -16.92
C TYR A 358 -16.91 -2.51 -16.73
N GLU A 359 -17.56 -3.59 -17.04
CA GLU A 359 -16.97 -4.92 -17.08
C GLU A 359 -17.62 -5.75 -18.17
N MET A 360 -16.82 -6.46 -18.95
CA MET A 360 -17.26 -7.38 -19.99
C MET A 360 -16.47 -8.68 -19.85
N THR A 361 -17.17 -9.77 -19.65
CA THR A 361 -16.60 -11.11 -19.47
C THR A 361 -17.21 -12.06 -20.47
N ALA A 362 -16.38 -12.83 -21.16
CA ALA A 362 -16.81 -13.91 -22.03
C ALA A 362 -15.96 -15.15 -21.75
N GLY A 363 -16.60 -16.27 -21.50
CA GLY A 363 -15.89 -17.51 -21.18
C GLY A 363 -16.82 -18.61 -20.68
N ARG A 364 -16.21 -19.63 -20.11
CA ARG A 364 -16.91 -20.75 -19.47
C ARG A 364 -17.02 -20.48 -17.96
N TYR A 365 -18.19 -20.69 -17.40
CA TYR A 365 -18.39 -20.70 -15.95
C TYR A 365 -17.52 -21.78 -15.32
N ARG A 366 -16.88 -21.47 -14.21
CA ARG A 366 -16.12 -22.43 -13.42
C ARG A 366 -16.87 -22.70 -12.12
N ALA A 367 -17.22 -23.96 -11.93
CA ALA A 367 -17.95 -24.42 -10.74
C ALA A 367 -17.11 -24.31 -9.47
N GLU A 368 -17.77 -24.34 -8.32
CA GLU A 368 -17.11 -24.45 -7.02
C GLU A 368 -16.30 -25.75 -6.91
N SER A 369 -15.17 -25.69 -6.19
CA SER A 369 -14.35 -26.89 -5.97
C SER A 369 -15.14 -27.97 -5.26
N GLY A 370 -15.05 -29.20 -5.77
CA GLY A 370 -15.76 -30.35 -5.22
C GLY A 370 -17.27 -30.37 -5.49
N SER A 371 -17.84 -29.39 -6.23
CA SER A 371 -19.24 -29.41 -6.61
C SER A 371 -19.47 -30.10 -7.94
N ASP A 372 -20.63 -30.75 -8.10
CA ASP A 372 -21.09 -31.38 -9.37
C ASP A 372 -21.98 -30.38 -10.17
N GLN A 373 -21.50 -29.16 -10.35
CA GLN A 373 -22.18 -28.10 -11.08
C GLN A 373 -21.92 -28.17 -12.58
N LYS A 374 -22.82 -27.59 -13.38
CA LYS A 374 -22.58 -27.37 -14.81
C LYS A 374 -21.66 -26.19 -15.05
N GLU A 375 -20.85 -26.26 -16.08
CA GLU A 375 -19.92 -25.21 -16.51
C GLU A 375 -20.27 -24.70 -17.91
N PRO A 376 -21.40 -23.99 -18.11
CA PRO A 376 -21.78 -23.48 -19.42
C PRO A 376 -20.91 -22.29 -19.85
N ASP A 377 -20.85 -22.07 -21.15
CA ASP A 377 -20.32 -20.83 -21.72
C ASP A 377 -21.31 -19.69 -21.43
N PHE A 378 -20.76 -18.50 -21.11
CA PHE A 378 -21.55 -17.32 -20.80
C PHE A 378 -20.87 -16.02 -21.27
N PHE A 379 -21.70 -15.02 -21.42
CA PHE A 379 -21.30 -13.61 -21.55
C PHE A 379 -21.94 -12.80 -20.40
N GLN A 380 -21.17 -11.98 -19.72
CA GLN A 380 -21.68 -11.02 -18.74
C GLN A 380 -21.14 -9.64 -19.07
N GLY A 381 -22.02 -8.65 -19.17
CA GLY A 381 -21.66 -7.24 -19.32
C GLY A 381 -22.36 -6.40 -18.25
N SER A 382 -21.63 -5.51 -17.62
CA SER A 382 -22.16 -4.56 -16.64
C SER A 382 -21.58 -3.18 -16.84
N MET A 383 -22.38 -2.16 -16.52
CA MET A 383 -22.01 -0.75 -16.59
C MET A 383 -22.62 0.02 -15.43
N ILE A 384 -21.84 0.95 -14.88
CA ILE A 384 -22.23 1.89 -13.84
C ILE A 384 -21.87 3.28 -14.32
N TYR A 385 -22.79 4.22 -14.30
CA TYR A 385 -22.60 5.57 -14.81
C TYR A 385 -23.13 6.64 -13.87
N GLY A 386 -22.27 7.57 -13.46
CA GLY A 386 -22.63 8.73 -12.65
C GLY A 386 -23.32 9.79 -13.50
N LEU A 387 -24.64 9.91 -13.36
CA LEU A 387 -25.44 10.89 -14.11
C LEU A 387 -25.23 12.32 -13.59
N ASN A 388 -25.22 12.47 -12.27
CA ASN A 388 -24.96 13.73 -11.59
C ASN A 388 -24.50 13.47 -10.14
N ASN A 389 -24.33 14.49 -9.31
CA ASN A 389 -23.90 14.35 -7.91
C ASN A 389 -24.89 13.60 -7.02
N LEU A 390 -26.15 13.48 -7.45
CA LEU A 390 -27.22 12.85 -6.69
C LEU A 390 -27.51 11.42 -7.18
N LEU A 391 -27.38 11.16 -8.48
CA LEU A 391 -27.89 9.96 -9.15
C LEU A 391 -26.79 9.23 -9.93
N THR A 392 -26.65 7.95 -9.68
CA THR A 392 -25.87 6.98 -10.46
C THR A 392 -26.80 5.94 -11.01
N TRP A 393 -26.75 5.66 -12.31
CA TRP A 393 -27.43 4.54 -12.94
C TRP A 393 -26.47 3.37 -13.09
N PHE A 394 -26.99 2.15 -12.96
CA PHE A 394 -26.24 0.94 -13.29
C PHE A 394 -27.14 -0.15 -13.85
N GLY A 395 -26.54 -1.08 -14.58
CA GLY A 395 -27.25 -2.22 -15.14
C GLY A 395 -26.32 -3.17 -15.87
N GLY A 396 -26.88 -4.27 -16.34
CA GLY A 396 -26.11 -5.29 -17.04
C GLY A 396 -26.96 -6.44 -17.57
N LEU A 397 -26.28 -7.35 -18.26
CA LEU A 397 -26.86 -8.56 -18.87
C LEU A 397 -25.95 -9.75 -18.57
N THR A 398 -26.54 -10.91 -18.31
CA THR A 398 -25.85 -12.21 -18.27
C THR A 398 -26.57 -13.13 -19.24
N LEU A 399 -25.86 -13.68 -20.22
CA LEU A 399 -26.40 -14.50 -21.30
C LEU A 399 -25.68 -15.85 -21.33
N SER A 400 -26.44 -16.93 -21.34
CA SER A 400 -25.97 -18.30 -21.51
C SER A 400 -27.05 -19.14 -22.20
N LYS A 401 -26.72 -20.35 -22.56
CA LYS A 401 -27.66 -21.23 -23.29
C LYS A 401 -28.99 -21.45 -22.56
N ASP A 402 -28.90 -21.69 -21.24
CA ASP A 402 -30.06 -22.06 -20.40
C ASP A 402 -30.35 -20.99 -19.31
N TYR A 403 -29.72 -19.79 -19.43
CA TYR A 403 -29.90 -18.72 -18.48
C TYR A 403 -29.73 -17.35 -19.13
N ASN A 404 -30.76 -16.50 -18.97
CA ASN A 404 -30.68 -15.11 -19.40
C ASN A 404 -31.15 -14.21 -18.26
N ALA A 405 -30.34 -13.22 -17.92
CA ALA A 405 -30.69 -12.25 -16.88
C ALA A 405 -30.38 -10.81 -17.30
N ALA A 406 -31.21 -9.88 -16.87
CA ALA A 406 -31.03 -8.48 -17.02
C ALA A 406 -31.15 -7.79 -15.65
N ASN A 407 -30.24 -6.87 -15.35
CA ASN A 407 -30.28 -6.05 -14.15
C ASN A 407 -30.35 -4.57 -14.52
N THR A 408 -31.13 -3.81 -13.75
CA THR A 408 -31.07 -2.34 -13.76
C THR A 408 -31.31 -1.80 -12.37
N GLY A 409 -30.63 -0.71 -12.04
CA GLY A 409 -30.71 -0.08 -10.73
C GLY A 409 -30.25 1.37 -10.73
N ALA A 410 -30.45 2.00 -9.60
CA ALA A 410 -30.01 3.36 -9.36
C ALA A 410 -29.45 3.56 -7.95
N GLY A 411 -28.42 4.36 -7.87
CA GLY A 411 -27.81 4.83 -6.62
C GLY A 411 -28.15 6.31 -6.40
N LEU A 412 -28.51 6.66 -5.15
CA LEU A 412 -28.85 8.00 -4.71
C LEU A 412 -27.89 8.45 -3.61
N ALA A 413 -27.29 9.62 -3.77
CA ALA A 413 -26.53 10.29 -2.73
C ALA A 413 -27.50 11.06 -1.80
N LEU A 414 -27.51 10.71 -0.51
CA LEU A 414 -28.38 11.34 0.49
C LEU A 414 -27.64 12.42 1.30
N GLY A 415 -26.51 12.90 0.77
CA GLY A 415 -25.67 13.90 1.44
C GLY A 415 -25.10 13.38 2.76
N PRO A 416 -25.33 14.10 3.90
CA PRO A 416 -24.83 13.68 5.21
C PRO A 416 -25.36 12.33 5.69
N LEU A 417 -26.46 11.86 5.11
CA LEU A 417 -27.06 10.57 5.45
C LEU A 417 -26.44 9.39 4.66
N GLY A 418 -25.45 9.65 3.81
CA GLY A 418 -24.78 8.61 3.04
C GLY A 418 -25.37 8.36 1.67
N SER A 419 -25.47 7.10 1.25
CA SER A 419 -25.98 6.70 -0.06
C SER A 419 -26.85 5.44 0.01
N LEU A 420 -27.80 5.38 -0.90
CA LEU A 420 -28.75 4.28 -1.06
C LEU A 420 -28.72 3.81 -2.50
N SER A 421 -28.71 2.50 -2.75
CA SER A 421 -28.94 1.97 -4.09
C SER A 421 -30.00 0.89 -4.07
N ALA A 422 -30.76 0.83 -5.15
CA ALA A 422 -31.79 -0.17 -5.38
C ALA A 422 -31.68 -0.70 -6.80
N ASP A 423 -31.82 -2.01 -6.95
CA ASP A 423 -31.82 -2.67 -8.25
C ASP A 423 -32.79 -3.84 -8.31
N VAL A 424 -33.13 -4.22 -9.54
CA VAL A 424 -33.91 -5.39 -9.86
C VAL A 424 -33.17 -6.21 -10.92
N THR A 425 -33.03 -7.50 -10.65
CA THR A 425 -32.58 -8.50 -11.61
C THR A 425 -33.74 -9.38 -12.02
N MET A 426 -33.97 -9.50 -13.31
CA MET A 426 -34.94 -10.42 -13.90
C MET A 426 -34.18 -11.57 -14.55
N ALA A 427 -34.54 -12.81 -14.27
CA ALA A 427 -33.89 -13.98 -14.82
C ALA A 427 -34.89 -14.97 -15.40
N ASP A 428 -34.55 -15.53 -16.54
CA ASP A 428 -35.20 -16.67 -17.19
C ASP A 428 -34.21 -17.84 -17.22
N THR A 429 -34.59 -18.94 -16.61
CA THR A 429 -33.72 -20.06 -16.28
C THR A 429 -34.37 -21.38 -16.70
N ARG A 430 -33.58 -22.26 -17.36
CA ARG A 430 -33.96 -23.65 -17.58
C ARG A 430 -33.09 -24.56 -16.72
N LEU A 431 -33.71 -25.26 -15.78
CA LEU A 431 -33.01 -26.17 -14.86
C LEU A 431 -32.72 -27.54 -15.52
N ASP A 432 -31.99 -28.41 -14.81
CA ASP A 432 -31.60 -29.76 -15.25
C ASP A 432 -32.76 -30.67 -15.58
N ASP A 433 -33.88 -30.54 -14.88
CA ASP A 433 -35.12 -31.25 -15.10
C ASP A 433 -35.91 -30.71 -16.30
N ASN A 434 -35.33 -29.77 -17.07
CA ASN A 434 -35.96 -29.03 -18.16
C ASN A 434 -37.13 -28.13 -17.74
N SER A 435 -37.33 -27.92 -16.45
CA SER A 435 -38.32 -26.94 -15.98
C SER A 435 -37.84 -25.53 -16.28
N GLN A 436 -38.78 -24.68 -16.75
CA GLN A 436 -38.51 -23.27 -17.02
C GLN A 436 -39.04 -22.41 -15.88
N HIS A 437 -38.19 -21.53 -15.40
CA HIS A 437 -38.47 -20.62 -14.28
C HIS A 437 -38.14 -19.19 -14.65
N THR A 438 -39.10 -18.31 -14.39
CA THR A 438 -38.90 -16.85 -14.54
C THR A 438 -39.11 -16.19 -13.21
N GLY A 439 -38.18 -15.35 -12.82
CA GLY A 439 -38.21 -14.69 -11.53
C GLY A 439 -37.48 -13.36 -11.48
N GLN A 440 -37.63 -12.69 -10.35
CA GLN A 440 -37.00 -11.42 -10.11
C GLN A 440 -36.40 -11.36 -8.70
N SER A 441 -35.24 -10.66 -8.58
CA SER A 441 -34.57 -10.37 -7.32
C SER A 441 -34.46 -8.88 -7.17
N TRP A 442 -34.85 -8.38 -6.00
CA TRP A 442 -34.75 -6.98 -5.61
C TRP A 442 -33.64 -6.83 -4.58
N ARG A 443 -32.73 -5.89 -4.80
CA ARG A 443 -31.66 -5.62 -3.85
C ARG A 443 -31.70 -4.14 -3.45
N LEU A 444 -31.58 -3.89 -2.16
CA LEU A 444 -31.48 -2.57 -1.56
C LEU A 444 -30.19 -2.50 -0.75
N LEU A 445 -29.33 -1.53 -1.01
CA LEU A 445 -28.06 -1.31 -0.31
C LEU A 445 -28.04 0.10 0.25
N TYR A 446 -27.69 0.22 1.52
CA TYR A 446 -27.49 1.51 2.20
C TYR A 446 -26.09 1.57 2.83
N THR A 447 -25.41 2.69 2.66
CA THR A 447 -24.15 2.99 3.35
C THR A 447 -24.12 4.45 3.75
N GLY A 448 -23.60 4.75 4.92
CA GLY A 448 -23.51 6.12 5.40
C GLY A 448 -22.52 6.27 6.55
N LYS A 449 -22.10 7.50 6.76
CA LYS A 449 -21.34 7.93 7.92
C LYS A 449 -22.06 9.08 8.58
N LEU A 450 -22.30 8.99 9.89
CA LEU A 450 -22.79 10.09 10.70
C LEU A 450 -21.58 10.78 11.34
N ASP A 451 -21.16 11.89 10.79
CA ASP A 451 -20.00 12.65 11.27
C ASP A 451 -20.17 13.18 12.69
N SER A 452 -21.41 13.49 13.09
CA SER A 452 -21.72 14.00 14.44
C SER A 452 -21.41 13.00 15.57
N THR A 453 -21.42 11.70 15.27
CA THR A 453 -21.19 10.63 16.25
C THR A 453 -20.06 9.69 15.84
N ASP A 454 -19.36 10.00 14.73
CA ASP A 454 -18.36 9.14 14.09
C ASP A 454 -18.85 7.69 13.89
N THR A 455 -20.15 7.56 13.54
CA THR A 455 -20.78 6.27 13.29
C THR A 455 -20.70 5.93 11.83
N ASN A 456 -20.06 4.81 11.51
CA ASN A 456 -20.02 4.26 10.17
C ASN A 456 -21.09 3.17 10.07
N PHE A 457 -22.10 3.42 9.24
CA PHE A 457 -22.99 2.38 8.74
C PHE A 457 -22.36 1.84 7.47
N SER A 458 -21.56 0.78 7.59
CA SER A 458 -20.82 0.31 6.43
C SER A 458 -21.68 -0.55 5.52
N LEU A 459 -22.81 -1.10 5.99
CA LEU A 459 -23.70 -1.83 5.11
C LEU A 459 -25.05 -2.16 5.78
N GLY A 460 -26.13 -1.73 5.16
CA GLY A 460 -27.40 -2.41 5.25
C GLY A 460 -27.70 -2.98 3.84
N SER A 461 -27.83 -4.27 3.72
CA SER A 461 -28.24 -4.92 2.48
C SER A 461 -29.49 -5.74 2.73
N TYR A 462 -30.47 -5.55 1.87
CA TYR A 462 -31.66 -6.38 1.81
C TYR A 462 -31.85 -6.91 0.40
N ARG A 463 -32.00 -8.23 0.26
CA ARG A 463 -32.30 -8.87 -1.01
C ARG A 463 -33.56 -9.72 -0.83
N TYR A 464 -34.52 -9.52 -1.70
CA TYR A 464 -35.72 -10.38 -1.84
C TYR A 464 -35.72 -11.03 -3.22
N SER A 465 -35.86 -12.36 -3.27
CA SER A 465 -35.98 -13.08 -4.52
C SER A 465 -37.33 -13.81 -4.60
N SER A 466 -38.00 -13.70 -5.72
CA SER A 466 -39.23 -14.45 -5.99
C SER A 466 -38.96 -15.94 -6.07
N ARG A 467 -39.96 -16.79 -5.93
CA ARG A 467 -39.80 -18.24 -5.88
C ARG A 467 -39.21 -18.82 -7.20
N GLY A 468 -39.46 -18.17 -8.33
CA GLY A 468 -38.90 -18.58 -9.62
C GLY A 468 -37.56 -17.95 -9.99
N TYR A 469 -36.97 -17.17 -9.12
CA TYR A 469 -35.67 -16.55 -9.36
C TYR A 469 -34.54 -17.50 -8.94
N TYR A 470 -33.61 -17.72 -9.85
CA TYR A 470 -32.34 -18.39 -9.61
C TYR A 470 -31.21 -17.46 -9.99
N SER A 471 -30.14 -17.38 -9.18
CA SER A 471 -28.89 -16.77 -9.62
C SER A 471 -28.22 -17.65 -10.68
N PHE A 472 -27.19 -17.12 -11.38
CA PHE A 472 -26.48 -17.94 -12.37
C PHE A 472 -25.83 -19.18 -11.75
N ALA A 473 -25.24 -19.04 -10.58
CA ALA A 473 -24.64 -20.13 -9.84
C ALA A 473 -25.72 -21.17 -9.41
N ASP A 474 -26.84 -20.70 -8.81
CA ASP A 474 -27.94 -21.58 -8.38
C ASP A 474 -28.57 -22.33 -9.57
N ALA A 475 -28.65 -21.69 -10.74
CA ALA A 475 -29.21 -22.29 -11.97
C ALA A 475 -28.35 -23.44 -12.53
N ASN A 476 -27.07 -23.43 -12.24
CA ASN A 476 -26.11 -24.43 -12.71
C ASN A 476 -25.81 -25.52 -11.67
N GLN A 477 -26.43 -25.45 -10.47
CA GLN A 477 -26.33 -26.50 -9.47
C GLN A 477 -27.15 -27.73 -9.92
N LYS A 478 -26.58 -28.93 -9.72
CA LYS A 478 -27.38 -30.17 -9.83
C LYS A 478 -28.17 -30.37 -8.54
N HIS A 479 -29.47 -30.46 -8.66
CA HIS A 479 -30.36 -30.67 -7.52
C HIS A 479 -30.36 -32.19 -7.15
N ASP A 480 -29.28 -32.64 -6.52
CA ASP A 480 -29.23 -34.00 -6.02
C ASP A 480 -29.96 -34.10 -4.67
N SER A 481 -30.84 -35.11 -4.53
CA SER A 481 -31.75 -35.23 -3.39
C SER A 481 -31.09 -35.66 -2.08
N HIS A 482 -29.76 -35.74 -2.01
CA HIS A 482 -29.02 -36.34 -0.91
C HIS A 482 -28.22 -35.36 -0.04
N GLU A 483 -28.22 -34.08 -0.37
CA GLU A 483 -27.48 -33.08 0.45
C GLU A 483 -28.41 -32.44 1.48
N ASP A 484 -27.99 -32.47 2.74
CA ASP A 484 -28.68 -31.80 3.86
C ASP A 484 -28.46 -30.29 3.87
N ASP A 485 -27.66 -29.74 2.94
CA ASP A 485 -27.35 -28.32 2.92
C ASP A 485 -28.55 -27.50 2.40
N LEU A 486 -28.96 -26.50 3.19
CA LEU A 486 -30.08 -25.60 2.85
C LEU A 486 -29.82 -24.81 1.57
N GLN A 487 -28.58 -24.46 1.27
CA GLN A 487 -28.24 -23.67 0.08
C GLN A 487 -28.45 -24.47 -1.22
N PHE A 488 -28.21 -25.78 -1.18
CA PHE A 488 -28.35 -26.64 -2.34
C PHE A 488 -29.78 -27.16 -2.51
N ARG A 489 -30.55 -27.25 -1.43
CA ARG A 489 -31.88 -27.83 -1.43
C ARG A 489 -33.02 -26.85 -1.64
N TYR A 490 -32.84 -25.60 -1.24
CA TYR A 490 -33.92 -24.61 -1.22
C TYR A 490 -33.49 -23.29 -1.87
N ASN A 491 -34.37 -22.76 -2.70
CA ASN A 491 -34.12 -21.48 -3.36
C ASN A 491 -34.15 -20.32 -2.36
N LYS A 492 -33.22 -19.41 -2.47
CA LYS A 492 -33.04 -18.23 -1.57
C LYS A 492 -34.24 -17.30 -1.69
N ARG A 493 -34.73 -16.80 -0.54
CA ARG A 493 -35.90 -15.93 -0.46
C ARG A 493 -35.54 -14.52 0.00
N ASN A 494 -35.16 -14.35 1.27
CA ASN A 494 -34.79 -13.07 1.85
C ASN A 494 -33.38 -13.15 2.40
N ARG A 495 -32.62 -12.12 2.18
CA ARG A 495 -31.30 -11.94 2.78
C ARG A 495 -31.19 -10.57 3.37
N ILE A 496 -30.86 -10.49 4.66
CA ILE A 496 -30.62 -9.25 5.37
C ILE A 496 -29.18 -9.28 5.90
N GLN A 497 -28.44 -8.24 5.63
CA GLN A 497 -27.08 -8.03 6.16
C GLN A 497 -26.99 -6.64 6.75
N ALA A 498 -26.32 -6.50 7.89
CA ALA A 498 -26.04 -5.21 8.50
C ALA A 498 -24.66 -5.21 9.15
N SER A 499 -23.91 -4.16 8.91
CA SER A 499 -22.64 -3.90 9.57
C SER A 499 -22.62 -2.45 10.04
N VAL A 500 -22.39 -2.24 11.32
CA VAL A 500 -22.31 -0.93 11.94
C VAL A 500 -21.04 -0.86 12.78
N SER A 501 -20.27 0.18 12.63
CA SER A 501 -19.14 0.47 13.51
C SER A 501 -19.21 1.91 13.99
N GLN A 502 -18.87 2.14 15.24
CA GLN A 502 -18.89 3.45 15.86
C GLN A 502 -17.72 3.61 16.81
N THR A 503 -17.05 4.76 16.74
CA THR A 503 -16.02 5.15 17.70
C THR A 503 -16.47 6.40 18.43
N VAL A 504 -16.72 6.30 19.74
CA VAL A 504 -17.16 7.39 20.59
C VAL A 504 -16.25 7.47 21.81
N ALA A 505 -15.65 8.63 22.04
CA ALA A 505 -14.81 8.92 23.21
C ALA A 505 -13.74 7.83 23.50
N GLY A 506 -13.12 7.28 22.44
CA GLY A 506 -12.11 6.23 22.56
C GLY A 506 -12.67 4.81 22.76
N VAL A 507 -14.00 4.66 22.63
CA VAL A 507 -14.69 3.37 22.62
C VAL A 507 -15.06 3.00 21.19
N SER A 508 -14.62 1.83 20.73
CA SER A 508 -15.02 1.28 19.43
C SER A 508 -16.07 0.20 19.63
N LEU A 509 -17.21 0.38 18.97
CA LEU A 509 -18.32 -0.57 18.95
C LEU A 509 -18.47 -1.11 17.53
N TYR A 510 -18.78 -2.39 17.39
CA TYR A 510 -19.15 -2.96 16.09
C TYR A 510 -20.33 -3.95 16.23
N LEU A 511 -21.12 -4.01 15.18
CA LEU A 511 -22.20 -4.97 15.01
C LEU A 511 -22.19 -5.46 13.58
N ASN A 512 -22.13 -6.79 13.40
CA ASN A 512 -22.31 -7.44 12.11
C ASN A 512 -23.45 -8.45 12.25
N GLY A 513 -24.39 -8.42 11.32
CA GLY A 513 -25.54 -9.31 11.36
C GLY A 513 -25.91 -9.82 9.97
N TYR A 514 -26.30 -11.06 9.90
CA TYR A 514 -26.72 -11.74 8.69
C TYR A 514 -27.90 -12.66 8.96
N GLN A 515 -28.90 -12.68 8.08
CA GLN A 515 -29.98 -13.66 8.05
C GLN A 515 -30.34 -14.00 6.61
N GLN A 516 -30.47 -15.30 6.33
CA GLN A 516 -30.92 -15.84 5.05
C GLN A 516 -32.14 -16.74 5.30
N ASP A 517 -33.22 -16.51 4.55
CA ASP A 517 -34.43 -17.33 4.51
C ASP A 517 -34.52 -18.01 3.15
N TYR A 518 -35.20 -19.16 3.09
CA TYR A 518 -35.35 -19.95 1.88
C TYR A 518 -36.83 -20.21 1.57
N TRP A 519 -37.15 -20.46 0.28
CA TRP A 519 -38.45 -20.91 -0.14
C TRP A 519 -38.59 -22.40 0.17
N GLY A 520 -39.77 -22.83 0.59
CA GLY A 520 -40.12 -24.26 0.81
C GLY A 520 -39.68 -24.79 2.19
N THR A 521 -39.02 -24.00 3.02
CA THR A 521 -38.64 -24.40 4.40
C THR A 521 -38.82 -23.26 5.38
N SER A 522 -38.97 -23.58 6.66
CA SER A 522 -38.96 -22.62 7.75
C SER A 522 -37.55 -22.42 8.35
N LYS A 523 -36.57 -23.22 7.90
CA LYS A 523 -35.17 -23.12 8.35
C LYS A 523 -34.57 -21.78 7.92
N LYS A 524 -33.68 -21.24 8.75
CA LYS A 524 -33.01 -19.94 8.55
C LYS A 524 -31.57 -20.03 8.96
N GLU A 525 -30.71 -19.42 8.19
CA GLU A 525 -29.33 -19.16 8.59
C GLU A 525 -29.21 -17.78 9.25
N ARG A 526 -28.42 -17.69 10.29
CA ARG A 526 -28.20 -16.44 11.04
C ARG A 526 -26.79 -16.35 11.56
N SER A 527 -26.23 -15.17 11.53
CA SER A 527 -24.99 -14.82 12.20
C SER A 527 -25.13 -13.45 12.82
N LEU A 528 -24.63 -13.29 14.03
CA LEU A 528 -24.57 -12.01 14.74
C LEU A 528 -23.24 -11.92 15.47
N SER A 529 -22.51 -10.84 15.25
CA SER A 529 -21.28 -10.52 15.97
C SER A 529 -21.38 -9.10 16.53
N LEU A 530 -21.18 -8.96 17.83
CA LEU A 530 -21.16 -7.69 18.55
C LEU A 530 -19.82 -7.55 19.25
N GLY A 531 -19.23 -6.37 19.25
CA GLY A 531 -18.03 -6.15 20.01
C GLY A 531 -17.88 -4.71 20.52
N PHE A 532 -17.16 -4.62 21.61
CA PHE A 532 -16.82 -3.40 22.31
C PHE A 532 -15.33 -3.42 22.61
N ASN A 533 -14.60 -2.40 22.21
CA ASN A 533 -13.19 -2.24 22.49
C ASN A 533 -12.90 -0.83 23.01
N THR A 534 -12.08 -0.73 24.04
CA THR A 534 -11.65 0.56 24.60
C THR A 534 -10.28 0.47 25.26
N VAL A 535 -9.63 1.61 25.40
CA VAL A 535 -8.36 1.75 26.14
C VAL A 535 -8.56 2.77 27.26
N VAL A 536 -8.43 2.33 28.50
CA VAL A 536 -8.53 3.19 29.69
C VAL A 536 -7.24 3.10 30.47
N ALA A 537 -6.59 4.22 30.73
CA ALA A 537 -5.31 4.30 31.46
C ALA A 537 -4.24 3.33 30.93
N GLY A 538 -4.18 3.16 29.59
CA GLY A 538 -3.22 2.28 28.92
C GLY A 538 -3.61 0.79 28.94
N THR A 539 -4.66 0.40 29.61
CA THR A 539 -5.21 -0.97 29.59
C THR A 539 -6.27 -1.08 28.52
N SER A 540 -6.14 -2.06 27.65
CA SER A 540 -7.15 -2.37 26.62
C SER A 540 -8.20 -3.31 27.22
N TYR A 541 -9.46 -3.05 26.92
CA TYR A 541 -10.60 -3.90 27.29
C TYR A 541 -11.37 -4.28 26.04
N HIS A 542 -11.81 -5.52 25.96
CA HIS A 542 -12.70 -5.99 24.91
C HIS A 542 -13.83 -6.86 25.46
N ILE A 543 -15.00 -6.71 24.88
CA ILE A 543 -16.14 -7.59 25.08
C ILE A 543 -16.62 -7.96 23.67
N ALA A 544 -16.88 -9.25 23.45
CA ALA A 544 -17.42 -9.71 22.20
C ALA A 544 -18.51 -10.77 22.44
N TYR A 545 -19.50 -10.76 21.57
CA TYR A 545 -20.58 -11.74 21.51
C TYR A 545 -20.73 -12.22 20.09
N THR A 546 -20.72 -13.52 19.89
CA THR A 546 -21.03 -14.15 18.60
C THR A 546 -22.19 -15.12 18.75
N TYR A 547 -23.03 -15.16 17.74
CA TYR A 547 -24.11 -16.11 17.58
C TYR A 547 -24.14 -16.56 16.14
N SER A 548 -24.19 -17.86 15.90
CA SER A 548 -24.37 -18.43 14.57
C SER A 548 -25.39 -19.56 14.60
N LYS A 549 -26.10 -19.70 13.50
CA LYS A 549 -26.98 -20.83 13.19
C LYS A 549 -26.87 -21.07 11.70
N THR A 550 -26.16 -22.10 11.33
CA THR A 550 -25.96 -22.54 9.95
C THR A 550 -26.61 -23.92 9.77
N ASN A 551 -26.78 -24.36 8.59
CA ASN A 551 -27.21 -25.66 8.07
C ASN A 551 -27.90 -26.70 8.99
N GLY A 552 -28.00 -26.49 10.24
CA GLY A 552 -28.58 -27.42 11.22
C GLY A 552 -29.59 -26.75 12.12
N ASP A 553 -30.14 -27.55 13.05
CA ASP A 553 -31.03 -27.02 14.09
C ASP A 553 -30.27 -26.46 15.29
N GLU A 554 -28.97 -26.77 15.42
CA GLU A 554 -28.13 -26.26 16.51
C GLU A 554 -27.60 -24.87 16.22
N SER A 555 -27.69 -24.01 17.23
CA SER A 555 -27.09 -22.68 17.24
C SER A 555 -25.85 -22.69 18.10
N ASP A 556 -24.83 -22.00 17.69
CA ASP A 556 -23.66 -21.69 18.52
C ASP A 556 -23.72 -20.27 19.05
N ARG A 557 -23.20 -20.03 20.25
CA ARG A 557 -23.04 -18.71 20.84
C ARG A 557 -21.81 -18.68 21.74
N MET A 558 -21.09 -17.58 21.67
CA MET A 558 -19.96 -17.34 22.56
C MET A 558 -19.96 -15.90 23.07
N VAL A 559 -19.63 -15.74 24.33
CA VAL A 559 -19.35 -14.44 24.96
C VAL A 559 -17.90 -14.42 25.38
N SER A 560 -17.19 -13.39 25.06
CA SER A 560 -15.79 -13.18 25.48
C SER A 560 -15.63 -11.82 26.16
N LEU A 561 -14.91 -11.81 27.25
CA LEU A 561 -14.45 -10.62 27.96
C LEU A 561 -12.95 -10.71 28.16
N GLY A 562 -12.21 -9.68 27.82
CA GLY A 562 -10.78 -9.67 28.05
C GLY A 562 -10.22 -8.28 28.33
N PHE A 563 -9.03 -8.26 28.90
CA PHE A 563 -8.24 -7.05 29.09
C PHE A 563 -6.75 -7.33 28.90
N SER A 564 -6.02 -6.29 28.50
CA SER A 564 -4.58 -6.34 28.28
C SER A 564 -3.90 -5.17 28.96
N ILE A 565 -2.95 -5.46 29.85
CA ILE A 565 -2.23 -4.49 30.66
C ILE A 565 -0.79 -4.39 30.15
N PRO A 566 -0.30 -3.20 29.77
CA PRO A 566 1.08 -3.02 29.37
C PRO A 566 2.03 -3.17 30.57
N LEU A 567 3.09 -3.93 30.40
CA LEU A 567 4.08 -4.21 31.44
C LEU A 567 5.33 -3.33 31.30
N ALA A 568 5.28 -2.24 30.55
CA ALA A 568 6.41 -1.41 30.16
C ALA A 568 7.35 -0.95 31.30
N ARG A 569 6.85 -0.90 32.54
CA ARG A 569 7.65 -0.56 33.74
C ARG A 569 8.58 -1.68 34.18
N TRP A 570 8.24 -2.94 33.89
CA TRP A 570 8.98 -4.13 34.35
C TRP A 570 9.60 -4.89 33.21
N LEU A 571 8.86 -4.96 32.10
CA LEU A 571 9.27 -5.67 30.90
C LEU A 571 8.96 -4.79 29.70
N PRO A 572 10.00 -4.11 29.11
CA PRO A 572 9.78 -3.26 27.96
C PRO A 572 9.15 -4.02 26.80
N ARG A 573 8.19 -3.40 26.11
CA ARG A 573 7.49 -3.98 24.95
C ARG A 573 6.73 -5.28 25.24
N ALA A 574 6.28 -5.46 26.50
CA ALA A 574 5.48 -6.62 26.88
C ALA A 574 4.15 -6.18 27.52
N TRP A 575 3.16 -7.06 27.42
CA TRP A 575 1.86 -6.90 28.05
C TRP A 575 1.33 -8.23 28.58
N SER A 576 0.54 -8.18 29.64
CA SER A 576 -0.20 -9.32 30.13
C SER A 576 -1.64 -9.23 29.66
N SER A 577 -2.20 -10.33 29.22
CA SER A 577 -3.59 -10.44 28.79
C SER A 577 -4.37 -11.41 29.70
N TYR A 578 -5.63 -11.11 29.91
CA TYR A 578 -6.61 -12.02 30.49
C TYR A 578 -7.83 -12.05 29.58
N ASN A 579 -8.33 -13.24 29.31
CA ASN A 579 -9.54 -13.47 28.55
C ASN A 579 -10.37 -14.54 29.21
N ILE A 580 -11.68 -14.34 29.29
CA ILE A 580 -12.67 -15.33 29.68
C ILE A 580 -13.69 -15.46 28.56
N SER A 581 -13.95 -16.66 28.12
CA SER A 581 -14.97 -16.97 27.13
C SER A 581 -15.97 -18.02 27.66
N ASN A 582 -17.23 -17.87 27.28
CA ASN A 582 -18.29 -18.80 27.62
C ASN A 582 -19.10 -19.17 26.37
N THR A 583 -19.28 -20.47 26.15
CA THR A 583 -20.02 -21.00 25.00
C THR A 583 -21.48 -21.35 25.39
N LYS A 584 -22.30 -21.71 24.39
CA LYS A 584 -23.69 -22.09 24.56
C LYS A 584 -23.91 -23.20 25.60
N ASN A 585 -23.01 -24.18 25.65
CA ASN A 585 -23.12 -25.33 26.54
C ASN A 585 -22.61 -25.07 27.96
N GLY A 586 -22.31 -23.80 28.30
CA GLY A 586 -21.82 -23.40 29.60
C GLY A 586 -20.34 -23.65 29.83
N TYR A 587 -19.60 -24.06 28.77
CA TYR A 587 -18.16 -24.19 28.83
C TYR A 587 -17.54 -22.82 29.01
N THR A 588 -16.76 -22.66 30.04
CA THR A 588 -16.07 -21.42 30.37
C THR A 588 -14.58 -21.69 30.34
N ARG A 589 -13.86 -20.95 29.48
CA ARG A 589 -12.41 -21.00 29.40
C ARG A 589 -11.82 -19.67 29.83
N GLN A 590 -10.81 -19.72 30.69
CA GLN A 590 -10.07 -18.57 31.17
C GLN A 590 -8.62 -18.66 30.67
N ASN A 591 -8.11 -17.61 30.09
CA ASN A 591 -6.75 -17.55 29.57
C ASN A 591 -5.98 -16.40 30.21
N VAL A 592 -4.79 -16.65 30.71
CA VAL A 592 -3.81 -15.66 31.15
C VAL A 592 -2.63 -15.73 30.22
N GLY A 593 -2.20 -14.61 29.67
CA GLY A 593 -1.11 -14.54 28.73
C GLY A 593 -0.05 -13.51 29.09
N LEU A 594 1.18 -13.80 28.71
CA LEU A 594 2.29 -12.85 28.63
C LEU A 594 2.76 -12.76 27.18
N ASN A 595 2.64 -11.60 26.62
CA ASN A 595 2.97 -11.34 25.22
C ASN A 595 3.99 -10.20 25.12
N GLY A 596 4.80 -10.21 24.09
CA GLY A 596 5.75 -9.14 23.88
C GLY A 596 6.56 -9.26 22.61
N THR A 597 7.43 -8.27 22.41
CA THR A 597 8.38 -8.27 21.31
C THR A 597 9.81 -8.15 21.86
N LEU A 598 10.74 -8.82 21.18
CA LEU A 598 12.16 -8.84 21.48
C LEU A 598 12.95 -8.41 20.24
N LEU A 599 14.25 -8.17 20.43
CA LEU A 599 15.21 -7.64 19.46
C LEU A 599 14.95 -6.15 19.13
N GLU A 600 15.97 -5.51 18.56
CA GLU A 600 15.94 -4.04 18.34
C GLU A 600 14.79 -3.60 17.44
N ASP A 601 14.54 -4.32 16.35
CA ASP A 601 13.49 -3.99 15.36
C ASP A 601 12.15 -4.69 15.64
N GLU A 602 11.96 -5.20 16.88
CA GLU A 602 10.76 -5.98 17.25
C GLU A 602 10.52 -7.19 16.33
N ARG A 603 11.61 -7.79 15.81
CA ARG A 603 11.53 -8.89 14.85
C ARG A 603 11.08 -10.21 15.45
N LEU A 604 11.20 -10.40 16.74
CA LEU A 604 10.75 -11.58 17.45
C LEU A 604 9.55 -11.20 18.34
N SER A 605 8.40 -11.74 18.05
CA SER A 605 7.24 -11.70 18.96
C SER A 605 7.09 -13.04 19.68
N TYR A 606 6.64 -12.99 20.91
CA TYR A 606 6.36 -14.18 21.72
C TYR A 606 5.04 -14.07 22.46
N SER A 607 4.42 -15.22 22.72
CA SER A 607 3.22 -15.35 23.52
C SER A 607 3.35 -16.62 24.39
N LEU A 608 3.17 -16.45 25.68
CA LEU A 608 3.10 -17.53 26.68
C LEU A 608 1.71 -17.47 27.27
N GLN A 609 1.00 -18.58 27.30
CA GLN A 609 -0.37 -18.60 27.77
C GLN A 609 -0.66 -19.82 28.64
N GLN A 610 -1.48 -19.60 29.66
CA GLN A 610 -2.08 -20.64 30.50
C GLN A 610 -3.59 -20.49 30.40
N SER A 611 -4.27 -21.58 30.09
CA SER A 611 -5.71 -21.66 29.96
C SER A 611 -6.28 -22.68 30.94
N HIS A 612 -7.45 -22.37 31.49
CA HIS A 612 -8.22 -23.29 32.34
C HIS A 612 -9.66 -23.37 31.81
N SER A 613 -10.19 -24.60 31.66
CA SER A 613 -11.57 -24.85 31.24
C SER A 613 -12.35 -25.50 32.37
N ASN A 614 -13.61 -25.08 32.57
CA ASN A 614 -14.52 -25.74 33.49
C ASN A 614 -15.12 -27.04 32.95
N HIS A 615 -14.88 -27.36 31.68
CA HIS A 615 -15.24 -28.62 31.08
C HIS A 615 -14.04 -29.57 31.17
N ASP A 616 -14.26 -30.72 31.76
CA ASP A 616 -13.27 -31.77 32.03
C ASP A 616 -12.05 -31.34 32.89
N GLY A 617 -12.05 -30.10 33.41
CA GLY A 617 -10.95 -29.56 34.23
C GLY A 617 -9.62 -29.42 33.50
N GLU A 618 -9.68 -29.24 32.19
CA GLU A 618 -8.51 -29.19 31.33
C GLU A 618 -7.73 -27.90 31.50
N ASP A 619 -6.45 -28.04 31.85
CA ASP A 619 -5.47 -26.96 31.87
C ASP A 619 -4.56 -27.06 30.64
N ILE A 620 -4.36 -25.93 29.99
CA ILE A 620 -3.60 -25.83 28.74
C ILE A 620 -2.48 -24.83 28.92
N SER A 621 -1.26 -25.26 28.63
CA SER A 621 -0.10 -24.37 28.51
C SER A 621 0.33 -24.25 27.08
N SER A 622 0.59 -23.04 26.61
CA SER A 622 1.08 -22.83 25.26
C SER A 622 2.18 -21.77 25.19
N VAL A 623 3.08 -21.98 24.24
CA VAL A 623 4.11 -21.05 23.86
C VAL A 623 4.07 -20.86 22.35
N TYR A 624 4.13 -19.62 21.91
CA TYR A 624 4.16 -19.26 20.50
C TYR A 624 5.22 -18.21 20.26
N GLY A 625 5.95 -18.33 19.15
CA GLY A 625 6.93 -17.36 18.68
C GLY A 625 6.80 -17.09 17.19
N SER A 626 7.03 -15.85 16.80
CA SER A 626 7.10 -15.43 15.40
C SER A 626 8.35 -14.60 15.20
N TYR A 627 9.20 -15.00 14.25
CA TYR A 627 10.44 -14.32 13.92
C TYR A 627 10.41 -13.83 12.48
N ARG A 628 10.57 -12.52 12.32
CA ARG A 628 10.64 -11.85 11.02
C ARG A 628 12.09 -11.65 10.62
N SER A 629 12.57 -12.49 9.70
CA SER A 629 13.89 -12.32 9.09
C SER A 629 13.82 -11.48 7.82
N GLN A 630 14.97 -11.13 7.25
CA GLN A 630 15.00 -10.48 5.93
C GLN A 630 14.54 -11.43 4.80
N TYR A 631 14.62 -12.74 4.99
CA TYR A 631 14.38 -13.77 3.98
C TYR A 631 13.00 -14.42 4.08
N ALA A 632 12.42 -14.45 5.28
CA ALA A 632 11.16 -15.11 5.55
C ALA A 632 10.62 -14.73 6.93
N ASN A 633 9.33 -14.97 7.14
CA ASN A 633 8.71 -15.00 8.46
C ASN A 633 8.61 -16.45 8.92
N LEU A 634 9.08 -16.73 10.14
CA LEU A 634 9.05 -18.03 10.77
C LEU A 634 8.09 -18.02 11.95
N THR A 635 7.29 -19.04 12.12
CA THR A 635 6.40 -19.20 13.26
C THR A 635 6.57 -20.59 13.86
N ALA A 636 6.52 -20.66 15.18
CA ALA A 636 6.51 -21.93 15.91
C ALA A 636 5.67 -21.80 17.17
N GLY A 637 4.89 -22.82 17.48
CA GLY A 637 4.06 -22.87 18.68
C GLY A 637 3.95 -24.28 19.21
N TYR A 638 3.93 -24.40 20.50
CA TYR A 638 3.71 -25.66 21.19
C TYR A 638 2.60 -25.48 22.24
N TYR A 639 1.75 -26.45 22.28
CA TYR A 639 0.59 -26.54 23.14
C TYR A 639 0.65 -27.89 23.87
N ALA A 640 0.35 -27.89 25.16
CA ALA A 640 0.23 -29.11 25.96
C ALA A 640 -0.93 -28.98 26.95
N SER A 641 -1.75 -30.01 27.00
CA SER A 641 -2.89 -30.10 27.93
C SER A 641 -2.67 -31.12 29.00
N THR A 642 -3.39 -30.98 30.11
CA THR A 642 -3.38 -31.93 31.25
C THR A 642 -3.99 -33.27 30.92
N ASP A 643 -4.78 -33.38 29.86
CA ASP A 643 -5.31 -34.63 29.33
C ASP A 643 -4.29 -35.42 28.48
N HIS A 644 -3.02 -34.93 28.39
CA HIS A 644 -1.91 -35.44 27.60
C HIS A 644 -2.01 -35.15 26.11
N SER A 645 -2.99 -34.35 25.66
CA SER A 645 -3.01 -33.87 24.30
C SER A 645 -1.92 -32.82 24.07
N GLN A 646 -1.28 -32.88 22.91
CA GLN A 646 -0.18 -31.99 22.52
C GLN A 646 -0.36 -31.54 21.07
N GLN A 647 0.04 -30.31 20.80
CA GLN A 647 0.06 -29.78 19.44
C GLN A 647 1.34 -28.99 19.17
N LEU A 648 2.00 -29.30 18.07
CA LEU A 648 3.10 -28.54 17.54
C LEU A 648 2.65 -27.84 16.27
N ASN A 649 2.70 -26.50 16.27
CA ASN A 649 2.42 -25.66 15.11
C ASN A 649 3.73 -25.10 14.57
N TYR A 650 3.88 -25.05 13.26
CA TYR A 650 5.05 -24.47 12.61
C TYR A 650 4.67 -23.85 11.28
N GLY A 651 5.40 -22.83 10.89
CA GLY A 651 5.14 -22.16 9.63
C GLY A 651 6.33 -21.38 9.12
N ILE A 652 6.35 -21.21 7.81
CA ILE A 652 7.29 -20.35 7.11
C ILE A 652 6.57 -19.66 5.95
N SER A 653 6.76 -18.36 5.81
CA SER A 653 6.24 -17.61 4.69
C SER A 653 7.28 -16.63 4.16
N GLY A 654 7.31 -16.42 2.84
CA GLY A 654 8.29 -15.55 2.21
C GLY A 654 8.15 -15.53 0.71
N GLY A 655 9.04 -14.79 0.06
CA GLY A 655 9.11 -14.66 -1.38
C GLY A 655 10.50 -15.01 -1.94
N ILE A 656 10.50 -15.53 -3.15
CA ILE A 656 11.70 -15.76 -3.96
C ILE A 656 11.51 -14.96 -5.24
N VAL A 657 12.42 -14.04 -5.53
CA VAL A 657 12.33 -13.17 -6.70
C VAL A 657 13.59 -13.34 -7.54
N ALA A 658 13.45 -13.85 -8.75
CA ALA A 658 14.50 -13.87 -9.77
C ALA A 658 14.33 -12.65 -10.68
N HIS A 659 15.37 -11.83 -10.79
CA HIS A 659 15.38 -10.56 -11.50
C HIS A 659 16.73 -10.34 -12.20
N PRO A 660 16.89 -9.32 -13.05
CA PRO A 660 18.13 -9.14 -13.83
C PRO A 660 19.42 -9.01 -13.01
N GLN A 661 19.34 -8.62 -11.73
CA GLN A 661 20.48 -8.48 -10.82
C GLN A 661 20.76 -9.74 -9.98
N GLY A 662 19.93 -10.79 -10.07
CA GLY A 662 20.11 -12.03 -9.34
C GLY A 662 18.84 -12.66 -8.78
N ILE A 663 18.96 -13.40 -7.71
CA ILE A 663 17.85 -14.01 -6.97
C ILE A 663 17.86 -13.47 -5.54
N THR A 664 16.76 -12.84 -5.14
CA THR A 664 16.59 -12.29 -3.80
C THR A 664 15.49 -13.04 -3.04
N LEU A 665 15.80 -13.49 -1.83
CA LEU A 665 14.83 -14.01 -0.88
C LEU A 665 14.26 -12.85 -0.05
N THR A 666 12.97 -12.89 0.24
CA THR A 666 12.29 -11.77 0.92
C THR A 666 11.18 -12.25 1.84
N GLN A 667 10.70 -11.37 2.69
CA GLN A 667 9.43 -11.52 3.39
C GLN A 667 8.27 -11.68 2.39
N PRO A 668 7.06 -12.12 2.83
CA PRO A 668 5.92 -12.31 1.94
C PRO A 668 5.67 -11.11 1.03
N LEU A 669 5.41 -11.39 -0.24
CA LEU A 669 5.22 -10.38 -1.29
C LEU A 669 3.78 -9.90 -1.36
N GLY A 670 3.61 -8.60 -1.57
CA GLY A 670 2.36 -8.03 -2.06
C GLY A 670 2.17 -8.22 -3.56
N SER A 671 1.09 -7.67 -4.10
CA SER A 671 0.77 -7.77 -5.53
C SER A 671 1.80 -7.03 -6.40
N GLN A 672 2.27 -5.88 -5.94
CA GLN A 672 3.35 -5.10 -6.55
C GLN A 672 4.45 -4.81 -5.53
N PHE A 673 5.68 -4.85 -5.96
CA PHE A 673 6.84 -4.71 -5.10
C PHE A 673 8.00 -3.99 -5.80
N ALA A 674 8.96 -3.48 -5.02
CA ALA A 674 10.19 -2.93 -5.58
C ALA A 674 11.36 -3.86 -5.33
N ILE A 675 12.18 -4.03 -6.36
CA ILE A 675 13.52 -4.58 -6.25
C ILE A 675 14.44 -3.40 -6.01
N VAL A 676 15.11 -3.39 -4.88
CA VAL A 676 16.13 -2.39 -4.58
C VAL A 676 17.49 -2.95 -4.93
N ASN A 677 18.30 -2.13 -5.58
CA ASN A 677 19.71 -2.44 -5.83
C ASN A 677 20.57 -1.28 -5.35
N ALA A 678 21.52 -1.56 -4.48
CA ALA A 678 22.44 -0.61 -3.88
C ALA A 678 23.92 -0.96 -4.19
N ASN A 679 24.21 -1.32 -5.44
CA ASN A 679 25.56 -1.54 -5.98
C ASN A 679 26.51 -2.24 -4.97
N ASP A 680 26.24 -3.51 -4.64
CA ASP A 680 27.04 -4.35 -3.74
C ASP A 680 27.10 -3.90 -2.25
N ALA A 681 26.36 -2.86 -1.87
CA ALA A 681 26.25 -2.44 -0.48
C ALA A 681 25.34 -3.38 0.31
N SER A 682 25.93 -4.29 1.08
CA SER A 682 25.23 -5.26 1.94
C SER A 682 24.80 -4.63 3.27
N GLY A 683 23.66 -5.06 3.82
CA GLY A 683 23.19 -4.67 5.15
C GLY A 683 22.52 -3.31 5.25
N VAL A 684 22.28 -2.64 4.12
CA VAL A 684 21.56 -1.36 4.06
C VAL A 684 20.09 -1.57 4.40
N ARG A 685 19.60 -0.88 5.42
CA ARG A 685 18.20 -0.94 5.88
C ARG A 685 17.36 0.17 5.26
N PHE A 686 16.04 0.00 5.30
CA PHE A 686 15.10 0.96 4.75
C PHE A 686 14.17 1.49 5.85
N LEU A 687 13.88 2.78 5.82
CA LEU A 687 12.97 3.41 6.77
C LEU A 687 11.56 2.80 6.63
N ASN A 688 10.94 2.50 7.76
CA ASN A 688 9.61 1.90 7.85
C ASN A 688 9.48 0.47 7.27
N GLN A 689 10.61 -0.21 7.01
CA GLN A 689 10.65 -1.58 6.50
C GLN A 689 11.35 -2.49 7.54
N ARG A 690 10.55 -3.09 8.43
CA ARG A 690 11.09 -3.90 9.52
C ARG A 690 11.75 -5.18 9.02
N GLY A 691 13.00 -5.38 9.39
CA GLY A 691 13.77 -6.58 9.07
C GLY A 691 14.22 -6.70 7.61
N ILE A 692 13.95 -5.72 6.76
CA ILE A 692 14.40 -5.71 5.37
C ILE A 692 15.72 -4.97 5.27
N GLN A 693 16.70 -5.63 4.67
CA GLN A 693 18.01 -5.06 4.37
C GLN A 693 18.57 -5.69 3.09
N THR A 694 19.54 -5.02 2.47
CA THR A 694 20.20 -5.55 1.28
C THR A 694 21.00 -6.81 1.60
N ASP A 695 20.96 -7.77 0.70
CA ASP A 695 21.74 -9.00 0.74
C ASP A 695 23.22 -8.75 0.38
N TRP A 696 23.98 -9.82 0.25
CA TRP A 696 25.42 -9.78 -0.07
C TRP A 696 25.72 -9.23 -1.47
N GLN A 697 24.72 -9.16 -2.36
CA GLN A 697 24.81 -8.56 -3.69
C GLN A 697 24.27 -7.11 -3.73
N GLY A 698 23.92 -6.54 -2.59
CA GLY A 698 23.30 -5.22 -2.52
C GLY A 698 21.84 -5.19 -2.96
N ASN A 699 21.17 -6.35 -3.06
CA ASN A 699 19.76 -6.43 -3.46
C ASN A 699 18.85 -6.58 -2.25
N ALA A 700 17.67 -5.99 -2.32
CA ALA A 700 16.57 -6.19 -1.38
C ALA A 700 15.23 -6.12 -2.12
N VAL A 701 14.17 -6.61 -1.51
CA VAL A 701 12.81 -6.45 -2.01
C VAL A 701 11.96 -5.71 -0.98
N ILE A 702 11.34 -4.61 -1.40
CA ILE A 702 10.28 -3.94 -0.64
C ILE A 702 8.96 -4.59 -1.04
N PRO A 703 8.32 -5.37 -0.17
CA PRO A 703 7.34 -6.36 -0.57
C PRO A 703 5.97 -5.78 -0.95
N SER A 704 5.68 -4.54 -0.61
CA SER A 704 4.36 -3.95 -0.88
C SER A 704 4.50 -2.49 -1.29
N LEU A 705 3.91 -2.17 -2.44
CA LEU A 705 3.79 -0.83 -2.99
C LEU A 705 2.32 -0.54 -3.32
N THR A 706 1.99 0.74 -3.50
CA THR A 706 0.67 1.16 -3.97
C THR A 706 0.71 1.39 -5.48
N PRO A 707 -0.15 0.72 -6.27
CA PRO A 707 -0.12 0.86 -7.72
C PRO A 707 -0.59 2.25 -8.15
N TYR A 708 -0.01 2.74 -9.26
CA TYR A 708 -0.29 4.04 -9.88
C TYR A 708 -0.15 5.25 -8.94
N GLN A 709 0.66 5.09 -7.88
CA GLN A 709 0.95 6.15 -6.91
C GLN A 709 2.46 6.28 -6.66
N GLU A 710 2.86 7.44 -6.17
CA GLU A 710 4.25 7.67 -5.77
C GLU A 710 4.56 6.89 -4.48
N ASN A 711 5.48 5.95 -4.60
CA ASN A 711 6.04 5.20 -3.49
C ASN A 711 7.46 5.67 -3.23
N ASN A 712 7.72 6.17 -2.03
CA ASN A 712 9.01 6.73 -1.66
C ASN A 712 9.81 5.71 -0.85
N ILE A 713 10.85 5.14 -1.44
CA ILE A 713 11.76 4.18 -0.82
C ILE A 713 12.94 4.95 -0.26
N ARG A 714 13.18 4.86 1.05
CA ARG A 714 14.23 5.61 1.75
C ARG A 714 15.20 4.68 2.45
N ILE A 715 16.49 4.92 2.22
CA ILE A 715 17.56 4.27 2.98
C ILE A 715 17.59 4.84 4.41
N ASP A 716 17.79 3.99 5.38
CA ASP A 716 18.21 4.36 6.72
C ASP A 716 19.72 4.63 6.68
N THR A 717 20.08 5.90 6.57
CA THR A 717 21.49 6.31 6.43
C THR A 717 22.35 5.93 7.64
N SER A 718 21.74 5.70 8.81
CA SER A 718 22.45 5.22 10.00
C SER A 718 22.87 3.75 9.88
N SER A 719 22.28 3.00 8.96
CA SER A 719 22.60 1.60 8.70
C SER A 719 23.63 1.40 7.59
N LEU A 720 24.04 2.47 6.91
CA LEU A 720 25.07 2.37 5.87
C LEU A 720 26.39 1.88 6.50
N PRO A 721 27.02 0.85 5.91
CA PRO A 721 28.37 0.46 6.30
C PRO A 721 29.34 1.66 6.23
N GLU A 722 30.36 1.67 7.09
CA GLU A 722 31.34 2.78 7.15
C GLU A 722 32.04 3.06 5.82
N ASN A 723 32.17 2.04 4.99
CA ASN A 723 32.77 2.10 3.67
C ASN A 723 31.76 2.30 2.53
N VAL A 724 30.52 2.65 2.83
CA VAL A 724 29.48 2.89 1.80
C VAL A 724 28.98 4.32 1.92
N ASP A 725 28.90 5.00 0.80
CA ASP A 725 28.21 6.27 0.65
C ASP A 725 27.18 6.19 -0.46
N SER A 726 26.12 6.98 -0.38
CA SER A 726 25.08 7.03 -1.40
C SER A 726 24.71 8.47 -1.70
N SER A 727 24.74 8.83 -2.98
CA SER A 727 24.31 10.15 -3.44
C SER A 727 22.82 10.36 -3.24
N ASP A 728 22.05 9.29 -3.36
CA ASP A 728 20.60 9.28 -3.23
C ASP A 728 20.18 8.51 -1.96
N THR A 729 19.43 9.17 -1.08
CA THR A 729 18.88 8.53 0.12
C THR A 729 17.41 8.19 0.00
N ALA A 730 16.75 8.61 -1.09
CA ALA A 730 15.34 8.38 -1.35
C ALA A 730 15.08 8.28 -2.86
N ILE A 731 14.33 7.26 -3.26
CA ILE A 731 13.88 7.03 -4.63
C ILE A 731 12.37 6.90 -4.66
N THR A 732 11.74 7.61 -5.60
CA THR A 732 10.30 7.53 -5.83
C THR A 732 10.02 6.66 -7.05
N VAL A 733 9.19 5.62 -6.87
CA VAL A 733 8.73 4.74 -7.94
C VAL A 733 7.21 4.77 -8.05
N ILE A 734 6.68 4.56 -9.25
CA ILE A 734 5.22 4.59 -9.52
C ILE A 734 4.86 3.31 -10.28
N PRO A 735 4.70 2.19 -9.57
CA PRO A 735 4.42 0.90 -10.22
C PRO A 735 3.04 0.89 -10.86
N SER A 736 2.91 0.30 -12.04
CA SER A 736 1.62 -0.15 -12.55
C SER A 736 1.12 -1.37 -11.74
N ARG A 737 -0.12 -1.78 -11.94
CA ARG A 737 -0.71 -2.91 -11.21
C ARG A 737 0.13 -4.19 -11.40
N ASN A 738 0.42 -4.89 -10.32
CA ASN A 738 1.21 -6.12 -10.30
C ASN A 738 2.63 -5.96 -10.86
N ALA A 739 3.16 -4.75 -10.97
CA ALA A 739 4.53 -4.51 -11.42
C ALA A 739 5.58 -4.85 -10.36
N ALA A 740 6.75 -5.24 -10.84
CA ALA A 740 7.98 -5.35 -10.06
C ALA A 740 8.95 -4.27 -10.53
N VAL A 741 8.99 -3.15 -9.83
CA VAL A 741 9.79 -1.98 -10.25
C VAL A 741 11.20 -2.01 -9.67
N LEU A 742 12.16 -1.40 -10.36
CA LEU A 742 13.54 -1.31 -9.92
C LEU A 742 13.83 0.05 -9.28
N ALA A 743 14.24 0.04 -8.01
CA ALA A 743 14.76 1.20 -7.31
C ALA A 743 16.29 1.07 -7.16
N ARG A 744 17.05 1.79 -7.98
CA ARG A 744 18.50 1.74 -7.95
C ARG A 744 19.06 2.91 -7.18
N PHE A 745 19.73 2.63 -6.07
CA PHE A 745 20.50 3.60 -5.31
C PHE A 745 21.94 3.61 -5.83
N ASP A 746 22.44 4.80 -6.14
CA ASP A 746 23.82 4.98 -6.56
C ASP A 746 24.72 4.98 -5.32
N ALA A 747 24.96 3.76 -4.82
CA ALA A 747 25.84 3.52 -3.68
C ALA A 747 27.25 3.23 -4.17
N HIS A 748 28.22 3.89 -3.53
CA HIS A 748 29.63 3.71 -3.83
C HIS A 748 30.33 3.10 -2.62
N THR A 749 31.05 2.01 -2.86
CA THR A 749 31.90 1.39 -1.85
C THR A 749 33.27 2.05 -1.86
N GLY A 750 33.73 2.51 -0.70
CA GLY A 750 35.02 3.16 -0.53
C GLY A 750 35.10 3.92 0.77
N TYR A 751 36.27 4.48 1.05
CA TYR A 751 36.55 5.19 2.30
C TYR A 751 36.01 6.61 2.27
N ARG A 752 35.58 7.11 3.42
CA ARG A 752 35.30 8.51 3.64
C ARG A 752 36.58 9.19 4.10
N MET A 753 37.04 10.18 3.34
CA MET A 753 38.34 10.82 3.59
C MET A 753 38.24 12.34 3.71
N LEU A 754 39.01 12.87 4.64
CA LEU A 754 39.43 14.28 4.66
C LEU A 754 40.84 14.36 4.08
N VAL A 755 40.96 14.85 2.85
CA VAL A 755 42.23 14.93 2.14
C VAL A 755 42.73 16.37 2.21
N THR A 756 43.84 16.58 2.95
CA THR A 756 44.51 17.86 3.00
C THR A 756 45.52 17.96 1.84
N LEU A 757 45.28 18.86 0.92
CA LEU A 757 46.02 19.05 -0.29
C LEU A 757 47.02 20.21 -0.17
N LYS A 758 48.31 19.93 -0.35
CA LYS A 758 49.37 20.95 -0.31
C LYS A 758 50.04 21.08 -1.66
N ARG A 759 50.28 22.30 -2.08
CA ARG A 759 51.07 22.60 -3.29
C ARG A 759 52.56 22.34 -3.07
N PRO A 760 53.38 22.20 -4.11
CA PRO A 760 54.84 21.96 -3.99
C PRO A 760 55.56 23.04 -3.19
N ASN A 761 55.06 24.25 -3.13
CA ASN A 761 55.58 25.37 -2.31
C ASN A 761 55.21 25.31 -0.83
N GLY A 762 54.54 24.25 -0.38
CA GLY A 762 54.09 24.05 1.00
C GLY A 762 52.80 24.74 1.37
N LEU A 763 52.24 25.60 0.52
CA LEU A 763 50.96 26.28 0.76
C LEU A 763 49.76 25.37 0.48
N PRO A 764 48.62 25.56 1.18
CA PRO A 764 47.41 24.80 0.87
C PRO A 764 46.91 25.11 -0.54
N VAL A 765 46.15 24.19 -1.10
CA VAL A 765 45.35 24.43 -2.32
C VAL A 765 44.34 25.55 -2.01
N PRO A 766 44.06 26.47 -2.95
CA PRO A 766 43.16 27.60 -2.70
C PRO A 766 41.77 27.18 -2.30
N PHE A 767 41.15 27.97 -1.40
CA PHE A 767 39.75 27.84 -1.01
C PHE A 767 38.85 27.88 -2.24
N GLY A 768 37.80 27.04 -2.24
CA GLY A 768 36.82 26.93 -3.33
C GLY A 768 37.31 26.13 -4.54
N ALA A 769 38.54 25.58 -4.52
CA ALA A 769 38.99 24.66 -5.55
C ALA A 769 38.10 23.41 -5.59
N ILE A 770 37.84 22.93 -6.78
CA ILE A 770 37.06 21.68 -6.99
C ILE A 770 38.02 20.50 -7.14
N ALA A 771 37.97 19.60 -6.19
CA ALA A 771 38.71 18.35 -6.22
C ALA A 771 37.81 17.23 -6.75
N THR A 772 38.24 16.52 -7.79
CA THR A 772 37.48 15.44 -8.42
C THR A 772 38.32 14.15 -8.44
N SER A 773 37.78 13.07 -7.91
CA SER A 773 38.33 11.72 -8.06
C SER A 773 37.97 11.14 -9.44
N SER A 774 38.87 10.33 -10.01
CA SER A 774 38.63 9.72 -11.32
C SER A 774 37.86 8.41 -11.27
N ASP A 775 37.89 7.69 -10.14
CA ASP A 775 37.22 6.39 -9.97
C ASP A 775 36.96 6.11 -8.48
N PRO A 776 35.72 6.12 -8.03
CA PRO A 776 34.53 6.68 -8.73
C PRO A 776 34.65 8.21 -8.92
N VAL A 777 33.88 8.76 -9.84
CA VAL A 777 33.86 10.21 -10.10
C VAL A 777 33.11 10.92 -8.97
N MET A 778 33.86 11.36 -7.97
CA MET A 778 33.36 12.10 -6.83
C MET A 778 34.00 13.48 -6.80
N SER A 779 33.28 14.49 -6.39
CA SER A 779 33.80 15.84 -6.29
C SER A 779 33.51 16.48 -4.94
N GLY A 780 34.46 17.32 -4.47
CA GLY A 780 34.32 18.09 -3.25
C GLY A 780 34.95 19.47 -3.42
N ILE A 781 34.60 20.38 -2.52
CA ILE A 781 35.13 21.73 -2.47
C ILE A 781 36.20 21.80 -1.39
N VAL A 782 37.34 22.35 -1.73
CA VAL A 782 38.48 22.54 -0.82
C VAL A 782 38.18 23.69 0.15
N ASP A 783 38.42 23.49 1.44
CA ASP A 783 38.26 24.48 2.51
C ASP A 783 39.45 25.44 2.61
N GLU A 784 39.43 26.33 3.58
CA GLU A 784 40.49 27.34 3.83
C GLU A 784 41.82 26.68 4.23
N THR A 785 41.83 25.51 4.79
CA THR A 785 43.02 24.76 5.20
C THR A 785 43.61 23.91 4.09
N GLY A 786 42.98 23.90 2.89
CA GLY A 786 43.34 23.06 1.79
C GLY A 786 42.77 21.64 1.92
N THR A 787 41.76 21.43 2.79
CA THR A 787 41.18 20.13 3.05
C THR A 787 39.89 19.96 2.26
N VAL A 788 39.68 18.77 1.67
CA VAL A 788 38.48 18.40 0.98
C VAL A 788 37.94 17.10 1.57
N TYR A 789 36.63 17.04 1.74
CA TYR A 789 35.92 15.80 2.06
C TYR A 789 35.55 15.07 0.77
N LEU A 790 35.96 13.80 0.66
CA LEU A 790 35.63 12.90 -0.42
C LEU A 790 35.13 11.58 0.16
N ALA A 791 34.05 11.04 -0.39
CA ALA A 791 33.48 9.77 0.03
C ALA A 791 33.56 8.74 -1.12
N GLY A 792 33.51 7.45 -0.77
CA GLY A 792 33.56 6.37 -1.77
C GLY A 792 34.93 6.20 -2.45
N ILE A 793 36.01 6.66 -1.83
CA ILE A 793 37.34 6.64 -2.41
C ILE A 793 37.99 5.25 -2.19
N GLY A 794 38.52 4.64 -3.23
CA GLY A 794 39.26 3.39 -3.16
C GLY A 794 40.59 3.50 -2.39
N GLU A 795 41.26 2.37 -2.14
CA GLU A 795 42.59 2.33 -1.50
C GLU A 795 43.65 3.10 -2.28
N THR A 796 43.45 3.22 -3.58
CA THR A 796 44.27 4.02 -4.50
C THR A 796 43.33 4.92 -5.30
N ALA A 797 43.62 6.23 -5.34
CA ALA A 797 42.80 7.16 -6.12
C ALA A 797 43.66 8.30 -6.66
N GLN A 798 43.28 8.79 -7.84
CA GLN A 798 43.82 10.04 -8.38
C GLN A 798 42.79 11.16 -8.21
N ILE A 799 43.23 12.26 -7.62
CA ILE A 799 42.40 13.43 -7.38
C ILE A 799 42.94 14.57 -8.25
N THR A 800 42.11 15.06 -9.16
CA THR A 800 42.41 16.27 -9.95
C THR A 800 41.75 17.46 -9.29
N VAL A 801 42.51 18.50 -9.03
CA VAL A 801 42.04 19.69 -8.33
C VAL A 801 42.19 20.92 -9.25
N LYS A 802 41.12 21.69 -9.37
CA LYS A 802 41.04 22.87 -10.24
C LYS A 802 40.51 24.08 -9.45
N TRP A 803 41.23 25.21 -9.55
CA TRP A 803 40.81 26.52 -8.97
C TRP A 803 40.74 27.63 -10.02
N GLY A 804 40.87 27.28 -11.32
CA GLY A 804 40.77 28.20 -12.45
C GLY A 804 40.95 27.48 -13.79
N ASN A 805 40.96 28.22 -14.89
CA ASN A 805 41.03 27.69 -16.24
C ASN A 805 42.47 27.66 -16.81
N GLY A 806 43.44 28.22 -16.12
CA GLY A 806 44.85 28.25 -16.53
C GLY A 806 45.58 26.93 -16.22
N THR A 807 46.61 26.59 -17.03
CA THR A 807 47.46 25.41 -16.78
C THR A 807 48.16 25.43 -15.41
N GLY A 808 48.45 26.61 -14.85
CA GLY A 808 48.97 26.75 -13.48
C GLY A 808 47.92 26.77 -12.37
N GLN A 809 46.61 26.63 -12.73
CA GLN A 809 45.48 26.66 -11.79
C GLN A 809 44.83 25.28 -11.58
N GLN A 810 45.63 24.24 -11.77
CA GLN A 810 45.23 22.84 -11.54
C GLN A 810 46.41 22.02 -11.00
N CYS A 811 46.10 20.95 -10.28
CA CYS A 811 47.12 20.01 -9.83
C CYS A 811 46.52 18.60 -9.65
N ARG A 812 47.36 17.59 -9.54
CA ARG A 812 46.94 16.21 -9.26
C ARG A 812 47.58 15.71 -7.96
N ALA A 813 46.80 15.04 -7.19
CA ALA A 813 47.23 14.29 -6.01
C ALA A 813 46.95 12.80 -6.20
N SER A 814 47.83 11.93 -5.77
CA SER A 814 47.67 10.48 -5.83
C SER A 814 47.64 9.88 -4.45
N ILE A 815 46.57 9.24 -4.06
CA ILE A 815 46.49 8.39 -2.89
C ILE A 815 47.04 7.02 -3.27
N THR A 816 48.20 6.62 -2.73
CA THR A 816 48.91 5.41 -3.19
C THR A 816 48.93 4.25 -2.20
N GLN A 817 48.69 4.47 -0.93
CA GLN A 817 48.44 3.42 0.06
C GLN A 817 47.82 4.03 1.33
N LEU A 818 46.70 3.50 1.74
CA LEU A 818 46.16 3.78 3.07
C LEU A 818 46.95 2.91 4.06
N SER A 819 47.99 3.43 4.69
CA SER A 819 48.73 2.72 5.73
C SER A 819 47.82 2.48 6.95
N ALA A 820 47.95 1.30 7.57
CA ALA A 820 47.20 0.90 8.75
C ALA A 820 47.41 1.83 10.00
N ASN A 821 48.24 2.84 9.91
CA ASN A 821 48.58 3.78 10.96
C ASN A 821 47.93 5.17 10.80
N GLN A 822 46.98 5.33 9.89
CA GLN A 822 46.26 6.60 9.74
C GLN A 822 45.16 6.69 10.80
N THR A 823 45.07 7.85 11.45
CA THR A 823 44.12 8.12 12.53
C THR A 823 42.70 8.02 11.98
N GLU A 824 42.06 6.90 12.26
CA GLU A 824 40.64 6.72 11.98
C GLU A 824 39.86 7.50 13.05
N SER A 825 39.03 8.43 12.59
CA SER A 825 38.11 9.14 13.49
C SER A 825 37.07 8.16 14.01
N PRO A 826 36.49 8.35 15.21
CA PRO A 826 35.38 7.53 15.72
C PRO A 826 34.17 7.41 14.77
N ASN A 827 34.11 8.23 13.75
CA ASN A 827 33.05 8.29 12.73
C ASN A 827 33.45 7.59 11.42
N GLY A 828 34.50 6.79 11.37
CA GLY A 828 34.94 6.09 10.13
C GLY A 828 35.53 7.00 9.06
N ILE A 829 35.87 8.27 9.39
CA ILE A 829 36.49 9.21 8.45
C ILE A 829 38.01 9.14 8.60
N ARG A 830 38.70 8.90 7.49
CA ARG A 830 40.16 8.84 7.40
C ARG A 830 40.75 10.20 7.00
N SER A 831 41.78 10.64 7.67
CA SER A 831 42.48 11.90 7.34
C SER A 831 43.82 11.60 6.69
N VAL A 832 44.03 12.18 5.50
CA VAL A 832 45.23 11.98 4.66
C VAL A 832 45.78 13.35 4.26
N SER A 833 47.09 13.51 4.22
CA SER A 833 47.75 14.72 3.69
C SER A 833 48.57 14.34 2.46
N GLU A 834 48.23 14.94 1.30
CA GLU A 834 48.85 14.62 0.03
C GLU A 834 49.42 15.87 -0.66
N LEU A 835 50.48 15.64 -1.44
CA LEU A 835 51.09 16.69 -2.24
C LEU A 835 50.38 16.78 -3.58
N CYS A 836 49.80 17.92 -3.91
CA CYS A 836 49.17 18.20 -5.19
C CYS A 836 50.18 18.76 -6.17
N GLN A 837 50.63 17.94 -7.10
CA GLN A 837 51.65 18.30 -8.13
C GLN A 837 51.00 19.02 -9.29
N GLN A 838 51.59 20.16 -9.71
CA GLN A 838 51.13 20.83 -10.94
C GLN A 838 51.53 20.00 -12.14
N GLU A 839 50.61 19.88 -13.10
CA GLU A 839 50.92 19.26 -14.42
C GLU A 839 51.73 20.17 -15.31
#